data_f88a12a18e0017418e9431834217b9cf
#
_entry.id   f88a12a18e0017418e9431834217b9cf
#
_cell.length_a   1.000
_cell.length_b   1.000
_cell.length_c   1.000
_cell.angle_alpha   90.00
_cell.angle_beta   90.00
_cell.angle_gamma   90.00
#
_symmetry.space_group_name_H-M   'P 1'
#
loop_
_entity.id
_entity.type
_entity.pdbx_description
1 polymer ?
#
loop_
_entity_poly.entity_id
_entity_poly.type
_entity_poly.pdbx_seq_one_letter_code
_entity_poly.pdbx_strand_id
1 'polypeptide(L)'
;MSQHAEQSSDERSRPARLIWTLALPILFLWIAIAVLSNVISPQLETVGEERSVAMNAPDSPSIMAMRHIGQKFEEFDSDSAAMVVLEGDEKLGQNAHDYYDVLVTKLNADTTHVEHVQDFWGDPLTAGGAQSKDGKAALVQVYLRGNQGEALSNESVDSIRKIVADTPAPPGVKAYVTGAAPLITDNFEVGNAGTHQVTAITFAVIAVMLLIVYRSLVTMLIMLVVVMVELMAARGVVATLAHEGVIGLSTYATNLLTLMAIAAGTDYVIFLVGRYQEARNRGLERGDAYYDMFRGTVHVIVGSGLTIVGAVACLYFTRLPYFQTLGVPAALGVLVTLMAALTLGPAVIVLVSRFGLLEPKRKVRNSGWRRIGTSIVRWPGPILVVSLAIAAIGVLALPGAKISYDGRPYLPDTAPANVGYAAAERHFSEARLNPELLMIESDHDMRNPSDMLILERVAKAVLHTPGIALVQSITRPLGTPITHSSIPFQISAQSAGQIMNLSYQEARAQDILKQVDQTTKSIAVLQQQLELQKQSAAATDEQVQAFHDTVGTINEVRDNLANFDDFFRPLRNYFYWEPHCFDIPSCAALRSVFDSLDGISALSDQFAKVTASLDKLNALQPQLIALIPPQIDIQEANRDLLQSNYATTGGTNTQSQEALKNATALGKAFDDAKNDDSFYLPPEAFDNADFKRGLKLFMSPDGKAARMTITHEGTPATPEGISHIDALRNSAFDAIKATPLSDAKIYVAGTASTYKDIQEGSTYDLLIVAIAAIALILLIMVFITRSMVAAVVIVGTVVLSLGASLGLAVLVWQYIFGIELYWIVPALAIILLLAVGADYNLLLISRFKEEIAAGLNTGIIRAMAGTGGVVTAAGMVFAGTMASFAFSDLIVLGQIGTTIALGLLFDTLIVRSFMTPSIAAMLGRWFWWPLNVRTRPASQMLQPFGSRISVRKLLGPETKDTSSSV
;
A
#
# COMPACT_ATOMS: atom_id res chain seq x y z
N MET A 1 -16.55 59.41 -3.55
CA MET A 1 -15.46 58.55 -3.02
C MET A 1 -15.73 58.10 -1.56
N SER A 2 -16.43 58.80 -0.70
CA SER A 2 -16.67 58.43 0.70
C SER A 2 -17.75 57.30 0.89
N GLN A 3 -18.75 57.20 0.03
CA GLN A 3 -19.77 56.13 0.15
C GLN A 3 -19.30 54.73 -0.32
N HIS A 4 -18.27 54.65 -1.17
CA HIS A 4 -17.65 53.38 -1.54
C HIS A 4 -16.69 52.85 -0.47
N ALA A 5 -16.14 53.72 0.39
CA ALA A 5 -15.23 53.30 1.47
C ALA A 5 -15.99 52.73 2.69
N GLU A 6 -17.20 53.21 2.98
CA GLU A 6 -18.03 52.70 4.09
C GLU A 6 -18.72 51.37 3.77
N GLN A 7 -19.11 51.12 2.53
CA GLN A 7 -19.67 49.81 2.12
C GLN A 7 -18.62 48.70 2.09
N SER A 8 -17.30 49.00 1.98
CA SER A 8 -16.22 48.01 1.98
C SER A 8 -15.81 47.55 3.42
N SER A 9 -16.15 48.33 4.45
CA SER A 9 -15.75 47.98 5.82
C SER A 9 -16.66 46.93 6.48
N ASP A 10 -17.89 46.80 6.05
CA ASP A 10 -18.87 45.83 6.65
C ASP A 10 -18.76 44.42 6.05
N GLU A 11 -18.10 44.20 4.92
CA GLU A 11 -17.91 42.91 4.25
C GLU A 11 -16.65 42.13 4.70
N ARG A 12 -15.79 42.69 5.55
CA ARG A 12 -14.57 42.05 5.99
C ARG A 12 -14.86 41.07 7.14
N SER A 13 -14.74 39.76 6.87
CA SER A 13 -15.00 38.73 7.87
C SER A 13 -14.13 38.89 9.13
N ARG A 14 -14.71 38.70 10.32
CA ARG A 14 -14.01 38.81 11.61
C ARG A 14 -12.75 37.93 11.68
N PRO A 15 -12.76 36.65 11.23
CA PRO A 15 -11.57 35.82 11.24
C PRO A 15 -10.44 36.38 10.36
N ALA A 16 -10.75 36.89 9.15
CA ALA A 16 -9.73 37.47 8.27
C ALA A 16 -9.04 38.69 8.89
N ARG A 17 -9.81 39.54 9.59
CA ARG A 17 -9.23 40.70 10.32
C ARG A 17 -8.35 40.25 11.46
N LEU A 18 -8.75 39.26 12.22
CA LEU A 18 -8.00 38.72 13.34
C LEU A 18 -6.63 38.20 12.84
N ILE A 19 -6.62 37.39 11.78
CA ILE A 19 -5.39 36.85 11.21
C ILE A 19 -4.49 37.95 10.63
N TRP A 20 -5.09 38.96 9.99
CA TRP A 20 -4.33 40.12 9.49
C TRP A 20 -3.61 40.89 10.60
N THR A 21 -4.28 41.10 11.73
CA THR A 21 -3.71 41.86 12.87
C THR A 21 -2.75 41.01 13.69
N LEU A 22 -3.02 39.71 13.83
CA LEU A 22 -2.24 38.77 14.62
C LEU A 22 -1.29 37.93 13.76
N ALA A 23 -0.98 38.33 12.52
CA ALA A 23 -0.16 37.53 11.62
C ALA A 23 1.19 37.13 12.20
N LEU A 24 1.89 38.04 12.90
CA LEU A 24 3.17 37.74 13.56
C LEU A 24 3.01 36.81 14.78
N PRO A 25 2.11 37.07 15.72
CA PRO A 25 1.80 36.11 16.80
C PRO A 25 1.40 34.70 16.30
N ILE A 26 0.60 34.60 15.25
CA ILE A 26 0.20 33.30 14.66
C ILE A 26 1.41 32.55 14.12
N LEU A 27 2.31 33.22 13.41
CA LEU A 27 3.55 32.64 12.91
C LEU A 27 4.39 32.07 14.07
N PHE A 28 4.61 32.88 15.13
CA PHE A 28 5.38 32.43 16.30
C PHE A 28 4.67 31.30 17.04
N LEU A 29 3.36 31.33 17.15
CA LEU A 29 2.55 30.26 17.79
C LEU A 29 2.78 28.92 17.07
N TRP A 30 2.69 28.88 15.74
CA TRP A 30 2.88 27.65 14.98
C TRP A 30 4.33 27.16 15.01
N ILE A 31 5.30 28.06 14.98
CA ILE A 31 6.70 27.70 15.18
C ILE A 31 6.90 27.15 16.60
N ALA A 32 6.30 27.77 17.61
CA ALA A 32 6.37 27.27 18.98
C ALA A 32 5.72 25.89 19.12
N ILE A 33 4.54 25.66 18.53
CA ILE A 33 3.90 24.34 18.51
C ILE A 33 4.81 23.32 17.84
N ALA A 34 5.34 23.64 16.64
CA ALA A 34 6.21 22.73 15.90
C ALA A 34 7.49 22.39 16.71
N VAL A 35 8.14 23.39 17.31
CA VAL A 35 9.36 23.16 18.10
C VAL A 35 9.05 22.45 19.40
N LEU A 36 8.07 22.94 20.16
CA LEU A 36 7.76 22.40 21.50
C LEU A 36 7.30 20.94 21.45
N SER A 37 6.41 20.61 20.52
CA SER A 37 5.92 19.24 20.38
C SER A 37 7.02 18.25 19.96
N ASN A 38 7.98 18.68 19.14
CA ASN A 38 9.12 17.81 18.74
C ASN A 38 10.26 17.80 19.79
N VAL A 39 10.26 18.71 20.77
CA VAL A 39 11.23 18.69 21.88
C VAL A 39 10.68 17.87 23.06
N ILE A 40 9.37 17.92 23.31
CA ILE A 40 8.73 17.20 24.43
C ILE A 40 8.62 15.71 24.15
N SER A 41 8.30 15.32 22.90
CA SER A 41 8.08 13.93 22.54
C SER A 41 9.26 13.37 21.71
N PRO A 42 9.55 12.07 21.82
CA PRO A 42 10.46 11.38 20.92
C PRO A 42 9.99 11.55 19.45
N GLN A 43 10.88 11.22 18.51
CA GLN A 43 10.52 11.25 17.09
C GLN A 43 9.32 10.33 16.83
N LEU A 44 8.46 10.70 15.87
CA LEU A 44 7.24 9.96 15.56
C LEU A 44 7.52 8.50 15.21
N GLU A 45 8.64 8.23 14.55
CA GLU A 45 9.09 6.88 14.20
C GLU A 45 9.38 6.04 15.45
N THR A 46 10.14 6.59 16.40
CA THR A 46 10.44 5.92 17.68
C THR A 46 9.16 5.64 18.48
N VAL A 47 8.27 6.61 18.56
CA VAL A 47 6.96 6.40 19.22
C VAL A 47 6.15 5.35 18.48
N GLY A 48 6.25 5.29 17.15
CA GLY A 48 5.60 4.27 16.32
C GLY A 48 6.11 2.85 16.62
N GLU A 49 7.39 2.70 16.91
CA GLU A 49 7.98 1.43 17.35
C GLU A 49 7.50 1.05 18.76
N GLU A 50 7.60 1.98 19.72
CA GLU A 50 7.20 1.77 21.12
C GLU A 50 5.69 1.51 21.32
N ARG A 51 4.85 1.96 20.40
CA ARG A 51 3.38 1.90 20.49
C ARG A 51 2.75 1.13 19.33
N SER A 52 3.52 0.30 18.65
CA SER A 52 3.00 -0.54 17.58
C SER A 52 1.97 -1.54 18.13
N VAL A 53 0.96 -1.81 17.32
CA VAL A 53 -0.24 -2.58 17.68
C VAL A 53 -0.32 -3.82 16.82
N ALA A 54 -0.89 -4.89 17.37
CA ALA A 54 -1.10 -6.15 16.68
C ALA A 54 -1.78 -5.96 15.30
N MET A 55 -1.34 -6.74 14.34
CA MET A 55 -1.87 -6.69 12.98
C MET A 55 -3.31 -7.19 12.91
N ASN A 56 -3.61 -8.25 13.64
CA ASN A 56 -4.94 -8.89 13.71
C ASN A 56 -5.72 -8.46 14.94
N ALA A 57 -7.04 -8.58 14.85
CA ALA A 57 -7.92 -8.40 15.99
C ALA A 57 -7.69 -9.52 17.02
N PRO A 58 -7.59 -9.21 18.32
CA PRO A 58 -7.36 -10.21 19.37
C PRO A 58 -8.43 -11.30 19.46
N ASP A 59 -9.64 -11.00 18.94
CA ASP A 59 -10.81 -11.90 18.87
C ASP A 59 -10.92 -12.65 17.53
N SER A 60 -9.92 -12.54 16.66
CA SER A 60 -9.87 -13.31 15.41
C SER A 60 -9.79 -14.79 15.69
N PRO A 61 -10.52 -15.65 14.93
CA PRO A 61 -10.55 -17.08 15.16
C PRO A 61 -9.18 -17.75 15.18
N SER A 62 -8.27 -17.37 14.30
CA SER A 62 -6.90 -17.91 14.25
C SER A 62 -6.07 -17.52 15.47
N ILE A 63 -6.19 -16.25 15.92
CA ILE A 63 -5.46 -15.76 17.10
C ILE A 63 -5.98 -16.43 18.38
N MET A 64 -7.30 -16.49 18.51
CA MET A 64 -7.92 -17.21 19.65
C MET A 64 -7.53 -18.68 19.65
N ALA A 65 -7.52 -19.32 18.48
CA ALA A 65 -7.10 -20.72 18.35
C ALA A 65 -5.63 -20.89 18.72
N MET A 66 -4.73 -20.02 18.21
CA MET A 66 -3.30 -20.08 18.49
C MET A 66 -3.03 -19.95 20.00
N ARG A 67 -3.59 -18.92 20.62
CA ARG A 67 -3.47 -18.70 22.08
C ARG A 67 -4.05 -19.88 22.87
N HIS A 68 -5.20 -20.41 22.47
CA HIS A 68 -5.82 -21.55 23.14
C HIS A 68 -4.99 -22.83 23.02
N ILE A 69 -4.37 -23.05 21.84
CA ILE A 69 -3.40 -24.14 21.63
C ILE A 69 -2.22 -23.99 22.59
N GLY A 70 -1.57 -22.82 22.61
CA GLY A 70 -0.43 -22.55 23.48
C GLY A 70 -0.74 -22.75 24.97
N GLN A 71 -1.89 -22.26 25.42
CA GLN A 71 -2.35 -22.43 26.82
C GLN A 71 -2.64 -23.90 27.16
N LYS A 72 -3.27 -24.65 26.25
CA LYS A 72 -3.57 -26.07 26.48
C LYS A 72 -2.33 -26.95 26.54
N PHE A 73 -1.30 -26.58 25.79
CA PHE A 73 -0.01 -27.28 25.81
C PHE A 73 0.98 -26.68 26.83
N GLU A 74 0.62 -25.61 27.54
CA GLU A 74 1.47 -24.90 28.50
C GLU A 74 2.77 -24.38 27.84
N GLU A 75 2.69 -23.96 26.56
CA GLU A 75 3.84 -23.56 25.76
C GLU A 75 3.92 -22.04 25.57
N PHE A 76 2.84 -21.37 25.16
CA PHE A 76 2.81 -19.94 24.82
C PHE A 76 1.41 -19.33 24.95
N ASP A 77 1.36 -18.00 25.10
CA ASP A 77 0.13 -17.21 25.15
C ASP A 77 0.01 -16.23 24.00
N SER A 78 1.05 -16.06 23.18
CA SER A 78 1.11 -15.13 22.04
C SER A 78 0.86 -15.84 20.69
N ASP A 79 0.70 -15.07 19.64
CA ASP A 79 0.67 -15.55 18.25
C ASP A 79 1.99 -15.30 17.51
N SER A 80 3.00 -14.82 18.23
CA SER A 80 4.29 -14.39 17.67
C SER A 80 5.29 -15.52 17.68
N ALA A 81 5.84 -15.83 16.51
CA ALA A 81 6.84 -16.87 16.37
C ALA A 81 8.00 -16.43 15.47
N ALA A 82 9.19 -16.82 15.85
CA ALA A 82 10.41 -16.72 15.05
C ALA A 82 11.02 -18.10 14.84
N MET A 83 11.79 -18.21 13.78
CA MET A 83 12.61 -19.38 13.47
C MET A 83 14.09 -19.00 13.53
N VAL A 84 14.89 -19.80 14.22
CA VAL A 84 16.33 -19.72 14.07
C VAL A 84 16.78 -20.89 13.17
N VAL A 85 17.42 -20.53 12.07
CA VAL A 85 17.91 -21.45 11.04
C VAL A 85 19.41 -21.56 11.18
N LEU A 86 19.89 -22.78 11.42
CA LEU A 86 21.31 -23.11 11.38
C LEU A 86 21.63 -23.68 10.01
N GLU A 87 22.60 -23.11 9.31
CA GLU A 87 23.07 -23.58 8.01
C GLU A 87 24.56 -23.86 8.05
N GLY A 88 24.97 -25.04 7.64
CA GLY A 88 26.36 -25.46 7.53
C GLY A 88 26.82 -25.61 6.09
N ASP A 89 28.06 -25.26 5.81
CA ASP A 89 28.70 -25.53 4.51
C ASP A 89 28.79 -27.04 4.26
N GLU A 90 28.97 -27.82 5.35
CA GLU A 90 28.97 -29.27 5.38
C GLU A 90 27.85 -29.80 6.28
N LYS A 91 27.72 -31.13 6.40
CA LYS A 91 26.73 -31.73 7.30
C LYS A 91 26.96 -31.26 8.74
N LEU A 92 25.90 -30.89 9.41
CA LEU A 92 25.95 -30.46 10.81
C LEU A 92 26.43 -31.61 11.70
N GLY A 93 27.57 -31.44 12.31
CA GLY A 93 28.22 -32.40 13.22
C GLY A 93 28.04 -32.01 14.68
N GLN A 94 28.75 -32.68 15.58
CA GLN A 94 28.66 -32.48 17.02
C GLN A 94 28.92 -31.02 17.43
N ASN A 95 29.86 -30.33 16.80
CA ASN A 95 30.15 -28.93 17.09
C ASN A 95 28.94 -28.02 16.82
N ALA A 96 28.12 -28.36 15.81
CA ALA A 96 26.88 -27.64 15.53
C ALA A 96 25.78 -27.96 16.55
N HIS A 97 25.72 -29.21 17.06
CA HIS A 97 24.84 -29.58 18.17
C HIS A 97 25.23 -28.86 19.45
N ASP A 98 26.51 -28.82 19.80
CA ASP A 98 26.98 -28.11 20.99
C ASP A 98 26.67 -26.62 20.92
N TYR A 99 26.81 -26.00 19.73
CA TYR A 99 26.40 -24.63 19.50
C TYR A 99 24.88 -24.43 19.65
N TYR A 100 24.10 -25.34 19.08
CA TYR A 100 22.64 -25.32 19.18
C TYR A 100 22.18 -25.41 20.63
N ASP A 101 22.73 -26.31 21.42
CA ASP A 101 22.40 -26.49 22.85
C ASP A 101 22.69 -25.23 23.67
N VAL A 102 23.81 -24.55 23.38
CA VAL A 102 24.14 -23.27 24.00
C VAL A 102 23.13 -22.19 23.58
N LEU A 103 22.75 -22.16 22.30
CA LEU A 103 21.81 -21.21 21.77
C LEU A 103 20.43 -21.40 22.40
N VAL A 104 19.89 -22.62 22.42
CA VAL A 104 18.61 -22.97 23.04
C VAL A 104 18.60 -22.63 24.52
N THR A 105 19.71 -22.90 25.23
CA THR A 105 19.86 -22.55 26.64
C THR A 105 19.77 -21.05 26.87
N LYS A 106 20.41 -20.22 26.02
CA LYS A 106 20.37 -18.78 26.11
C LYS A 106 19.00 -18.22 25.76
N LEU A 107 18.34 -18.78 24.75
CA LEU A 107 16.98 -18.40 24.37
C LEU A 107 15.99 -18.67 25.48
N ASN A 108 16.03 -19.85 26.10
CA ASN A 108 15.21 -20.22 27.25
C ASN A 108 15.49 -19.36 28.50
N ALA A 109 16.68 -18.81 28.63
CA ALA A 109 17.07 -17.94 29.76
C ALA A 109 16.44 -16.52 29.62
N ASP A 110 16.10 -16.08 28.41
CA ASP A 110 15.46 -14.79 28.18
C ASP A 110 13.94 -14.87 28.32
N THR A 111 13.47 -15.05 29.54
CA THR A 111 12.03 -15.15 29.86
C THR A 111 11.26 -13.84 29.66
N THR A 112 11.95 -12.73 29.39
CA THR A 112 11.31 -11.44 29.13
C THR A 112 10.77 -11.37 27.70
N HIS A 113 11.47 -12.00 26.74
CA HIS A 113 11.19 -11.91 25.32
C HIS A 113 10.76 -13.24 24.71
N VAL A 114 11.15 -14.36 25.31
CA VAL A 114 10.86 -15.72 24.85
C VAL A 114 9.83 -16.37 25.77
N GLU A 115 8.75 -16.90 25.19
CA GLU A 115 7.75 -17.69 25.93
C GLU A 115 8.12 -19.17 25.94
N HIS A 116 8.47 -19.71 24.77
CA HIS A 116 8.80 -21.13 24.63
C HIS A 116 9.76 -21.36 23.46
N VAL A 117 10.70 -22.27 23.64
CA VAL A 117 11.59 -22.76 22.58
C VAL A 117 11.22 -24.20 22.26
N GLN A 118 10.81 -24.44 21.03
CA GLN A 118 10.45 -25.76 20.55
C GLN A 118 11.70 -26.52 20.12
N ASP A 119 12.32 -27.18 21.10
CA ASP A 119 13.59 -27.89 20.94
C ASP A 119 13.40 -29.27 20.33
N PHE A 120 13.25 -29.33 19.00
CA PHE A 120 13.14 -30.58 18.28
C PHE A 120 14.47 -31.22 17.92
N TRP A 121 15.50 -30.43 17.69
CA TRP A 121 16.80 -30.99 17.25
C TRP A 121 17.66 -31.51 18.41
N GLY A 122 17.44 -31.01 19.59
CA GLY A 122 18.09 -31.51 20.81
C GLY A 122 17.55 -32.87 21.30
N ASP A 123 16.36 -33.29 20.91
CA ASP A 123 15.79 -34.61 21.28
C ASP A 123 16.00 -35.62 20.14
N PRO A 124 16.65 -36.75 20.39
CA PRO A 124 16.92 -37.79 19.39
C PRO A 124 15.66 -38.34 18.68
N LEU A 125 14.47 -38.25 19.33
CA LEU A 125 13.22 -38.73 18.74
C LEU A 125 12.65 -37.74 17.71
N THR A 126 12.97 -36.48 17.85
CA THR A 126 12.42 -35.39 17.02
C THR A 126 13.44 -34.73 16.10
N ALA A 127 14.73 -34.96 16.37
CA ALA A 127 15.84 -34.39 15.62
C ALA A 127 15.71 -34.58 14.10
N GLY A 128 15.29 -35.77 13.66
CA GLY A 128 15.05 -36.06 12.24
C GLY A 128 13.95 -35.20 11.60
N GLY A 129 13.05 -34.64 12.43
CA GLY A 129 12.02 -33.68 12.02
C GLY A 129 12.52 -32.26 11.90
N ALA A 130 13.54 -31.85 12.66
CA ALA A 130 14.07 -30.49 12.67
C ALA A 130 15.30 -30.32 11.78
N GLN A 131 15.96 -31.40 11.39
CA GLN A 131 17.11 -31.37 10.49
C GLN A 131 16.68 -31.49 9.02
N SER A 132 17.41 -30.83 8.17
CA SER A 132 17.26 -30.94 6.72
C SER A 132 17.76 -32.30 6.23
N LYS A 133 17.34 -32.69 5.10
CA LYS A 133 17.60 -33.97 4.48
C LYS A 133 19.05 -34.19 4.05
N ASP A 134 19.68 -33.12 3.60
CA ASP A 134 21.10 -33.13 3.28
C ASP A 134 21.97 -33.09 4.54
N GLY A 135 21.33 -32.93 5.71
CA GLY A 135 21.99 -32.83 7.00
C GLY A 135 22.73 -31.50 7.22
N LYS A 136 22.53 -30.51 6.34
CA LYS A 136 23.26 -29.24 6.36
C LYS A 136 22.53 -28.12 7.08
N ALA A 137 21.26 -28.28 7.39
CA ALA A 137 20.50 -27.26 8.12
C ALA A 137 19.65 -27.86 9.22
N ALA A 138 19.41 -27.06 10.26
CA ALA A 138 18.50 -27.36 11.36
C ALA A 138 17.67 -26.15 11.70
N LEU A 139 16.43 -26.38 12.18
CA LEU A 139 15.48 -25.34 12.57
C LEU A 139 15.17 -25.45 14.05
N VAL A 140 15.06 -24.30 14.70
CA VAL A 140 14.41 -24.18 16.02
C VAL A 140 13.33 -23.11 15.95
N GLN A 141 12.14 -23.45 16.41
CA GLN A 141 11.04 -22.52 16.50
C GLN A 141 11.01 -21.90 17.89
N VAL A 142 10.84 -20.59 17.94
CA VAL A 142 10.84 -19.79 19.17
C VAL A 142 9.54 -19.00 19.20
N TYR A 143 8.74 -19.24 20.23
CA TYR A 143 7.56 -18.43 20.51
C TYR A 143 7.93 -17.23 21.35
N LEU A 144 7.49 -16.04 20.92
CA LEU A 144 7.92 -14.75 21.42
C LEU A 144 6.87 -14.15 22.35
N ARG A 145 7.28 -13.30 23.26
CA ARG A 145 6.35 -12.46 24.01
C ARG A 145 5.84 -11.30 23.15
N GLY A 146 4.57 -10.98 23.36
CA GLY A 146 3.85 -9.98 22.57
C GLY A 146 3.23 -10.57 21.31
N ASN A 147 2.10 -10.03 20.89
CA ASN A 147 1.44 -10.50 19.67
C ASN A 147 2.15 -9.94 18.43
N GLN A 148 1.97 -10.61 17.31
CA GLN A 148 2.60 -10.28 16.06
C GLN A 148 2.30 -8.83 15.62
N GLY A 149 3.37 -8.03 15.48
CA GLY A 149 3.29 -6.59 15.15
C GLY A 149 3.21 -5.67 16.35
N GLU A 150 3.09 -6.17 17.57
CA GLU A 150 3.21 -5.35 18.79
C GLU A 150 4.66 -4.97 19.09
N ALA A 151 4.85 -3.88 19.81
CA ALA A 151 6.17 -3.39 20.23
C ALA A 151 6.99 -4.46 20.93
N LEU A 152 6.38 -5.17 21.89
CA LEU A 152 7.05 -6.24 22.64
C LEU A 152 7.50 -7.40 21.73
N SER A 153 6.73 -7.71 20.68
CA SER A 153 7.13 -8.73 19.69
C SER A 153 8.34 -8.28 18.89
N ASN A 154 8.41 -7.01 18.48
CA ASN A 154 9.56 -6.45 17.78
C ASN A 154 10.81 -6.44 18.67
N GLU A 155 10.69 -6.01 19.94
CA GLU A 155 11.77 -6.07 20.93
C GLU A 155 12.24 -7.51 21.15
N SER A 156 11.31 -8.47 21.16
CA SER A 156 11.62 -9.89 21.30
C SER A 156 12.42 -10.43 20.13
N VAL A 157 12.07 -10.03 18.90
CA VAL A 157 12.85 -10.37 17.68
C VAL A 157 14.26 -9.81 17.77
N ASP A 158 14.44 -8.57 18.20
CA ASP A 158 15.74 -7.94 18.34
C ASP A 158 16.58 -8.60 19.42
N SER A 159 15.95 -9.01 20.52
CA SER A 159 16.63 -9.78 21.57
C SER A 159 17.16 -11.11 21.02
N ILE A 160 16.33 -11.86 20.27
CA ILE A 160 16.78 -13.11 19.65
C ILE A 160 17.92 -12.87 18.66
N ARG A 161 17.81 -11.87 17.78
CA ARG A 161 18.86 -11.48 16.85
C ARG A 161 20.17 -11.20 17.58
N LYS A 162 20.09 -10.48 18.70
CA LYS A 162 21.24 -10.19 19.55
C LYS A 162 21.81 -11.44 20.20
N ILE A 163 20.98 -12.33 20.76
CA ILE A 163 21.42 -13.61 21.34
C ILE A 163 22.14 -14.45 20.29
N VAL A 164 21.61 -14.53 19.07
CA VAL A 164 22.24 -15.26 17.96
C VAL A 164 23.58 -14.62 17.57
N ALA A 165 23.63 -13.30 17.45
CA ALA A 165 24.85 -12.56 17.09
C ALA A 165 25.93 -12.65 18.18
N ASP A 166 25.54 -12.59 19.45
CA ASP A 166 26.45 -12.68 20.62
C ASP A 166 26.89 -14.12 20.93
N THR A 167 26.37 -15.12 20.20
CA THR A 167 26.77 -16.52 20.38
C THR A 167 27.64 -16.92 19.19
N PRO A 168 28.95 -17.13 19.41
CA PRO A 168 29.89 -17.42 18.33
C PRO A 168 29.58 -18.78 17.69
N ALA A 169 29.26 -18.80 16.43
CA ALA A 169 29.02 -20.01 15.67
C ALA A 169 30.37 -20.72 15.32
N PRO A 170 30.40 -22.04 15.28
CA PRO A 170 31.59 -22.76 14.85
C PRO A 170 31.90 -22.48 13.36
N PRO A 171 33.18 -22.63 12.95
CA PRO A 171 33.57 -22.40 11.56
C PRO A 171 32.72 -23.21 10.57
N GLY A 172 32.22 -22.57 9.53
CA GLY A 172 31.36 -23.17 8.51
C GLY A 172 29.89 -23.31 8.89
N VAL A 173 29.46 -22.81 10.06
CA VAL A 173 28.04 -22.74 10.46
C VAL A 173 27.60 -21.29 10.58
N LYS A 174 26.41 -20.98 10.04
CA LYS A 174 25.76 -19.68 10.16
C LYS A 174 24.40 -19.87 10.81
N ALA A 175 24.00 -18.89 11.59
CA ALA A 175 22.68 -18.84 12.19
C ALA A 175 21.90 -17.61 11.69
N TYR A 176 20.65 -17.80 11.33
CA TYR A 176 19.76 -16.75 10.83
C TYR A 176 18.48 -16.73 11.64
N VAL A 177 17.93 -15.53 11.84
CA VAL A 177 16.63 -15.34 12.48
C VAL A 177 15.61 -14.95 11.41
N THR A 178 14.56 -15.75 11.25
CA THR A 178 13.51 -15.56 10.26
C THR A 178 12.15 -15.99 10.82
N GLY A 179 11.11 -15.94 10.03
CA GLY A 179 9.76 -16.29 10.46
C GLY A 179 8.79 -15.12 10.35
N ALA A 180 7.55 -15.32 10.77
CA ALA A 180 6.49 -14.34 10.59
C ALA A 180 6.73 -13.04 11.39
N ALA A 181 7.15 -13.14 12.66
CA ALA A 181 7.44 -11.96 13.48
C ALA A 181 8.67 -11.18 12.97
N PRO A 182 9.82 -11.80 12.67
CA PRO A 182 10.97 -11.11 12.06
C PRO A 182 10.67 -10.40 10.74
N LEU A 183 9.79 -10.95 9.88
CA LEU A 183 9.35 -10.28 8.65
C LEU A 183 8.63 -8.97 8.94
N ILE A 184 7.80 -8.94 9.96
CA ILE A 184 7.07 -7.73 10.34
C ILE A 184 8.03 -6.70 10.95
N THR A 185 8.95 -7.15 11.81
CA THR A 185 10.00 -6.27 12.38
C THR A 185 10.84 -5.64 11.27
N ASP A 186 11.30 -6.43 10.29
CA ASP A 186 12.05 -5.90 9.13
C ASP A 186 11.24 -4.90 8.30
N ASN A 187 9.94 -5.14 8.17
CA ASN A 187 9.04 -4.20 7.49
C ASN A 187 9.01 -2.84 8.20
N PHE A 188 9.01 -2.83 9.54
CA PHE A 188 9.15 -1.63 10.36
C PHE A 188 10.49 -0.94 10.14
N GLU A 189 11.58 -1.69 10.30
CA GLU A 189 12.94 -1.14 10.20
C GLU A 189 13.22 -0.54 8.82
N VAL A 190 12.92 -1.28 7.75
CA VAL A 190 13.10 -0.81 6.36
C VAL A 190 12.20 0.39 6.07
N GLY A 191 10.96 0.36 6.55
CA GLY A 191 10.02 1.48 6.40
C GLY A 191 10.51 2.76 7.08
N ASN A 192 11.04 2.65 8.29
CA ASN A 192 11.54 3.79 9.05
C ASN A 192 12.88 4.30 8.51
N ALA A 193 13.81 3.42 8.15
CA ALA A 193 15.10 3.79 7.57
C ALA A 193 14.94 4.61 6.28
N GLY A 194 13.99 4.25 5.43
CA GLY A 194 13.69 4.94 4.17
C GLY A 194 12.95 6.28 4.32
N THR A 195 12.35 6.57 5.49
CA THR A 195 11.45 7.72 5.67
C THR A 195 12.14 9.07 5.39
N HIS A 196 13.36 9.25 5.85
CA HIS A 196 14.10 10.48 5.61
C HIS A 196 14.44 10.70 4.12
N GLN A 197 14.84 9.65 3.42
CA GLN A 197 15.15 9.69 2.00
C GLN A 197 13.89 10.00 1.18
N VAL A 198 12.79 9.30 1.42
CA VAL A 198 11.50 9.52 0.74
C VAL A 198 11.01 10.94 1.00
N THR A 199 11.09 11.42 2.24
CA THR A 199 10.71 12.80 2.59
C THR A 199 11.55 13.84 1.85
N ALA A 200 12.86 13.66 1.78
CA ALA A 200 13.75 14.57 1.04
C ALA A 200 13.43 14.57 -0.46
N ILE A 201 13.22 13.41 -1.07
CA ILE A 201 12.80 13.29 -2.48
C ILE A 201 11.44 13.98 -2.69
N THR A 202 10.51 13.78 -1.77
CA THR A 202 9.19 14.42 -1.80
C THR A 202 9.31 15.94 -1.83
N PHE A 203 10.10 16.52 -0.92
CA PHE A 203 10.34 17.96 -0.90
C PHE A 203 11.03 18.45 -2.18
N ALA A 204 11.97 17.68 -2.74
CA ALA A 204 12.61 18.01 -4.00
C ALA A 204 11.61 17.98 -5.17
N VAL A 205 10.75 16.98 -5.25
CA VAL A 205 9.68 16.89 -6.27
C VAL A 205 8.72 18.07 -6.14
N ILE A 206 8.28 18.40 -4.94
CA ILE A 206 7.40 19.55 -4.68
C ILE A 206 8.11 20.87 -5.09
N ALA A 207 9.37 21.04 -4.71
CA ALA A 207 10.15 22.22 -5.07
C ALA A 207 10.23 22.42 -6.59
N VAL A 208 10.54 21.35 -7.32
CA VAL A 208 10.60 21.38 -8.79
C VAL A 208 9.24 21.72 -9.38
N MET A 209 8.19 21.07 -8.90
CA MET A 209 6.82 21.29 -9.38
C MET A 209 6.36 22.74 -9.10
N LEU A 210 6.56 23.23 -7.88
CA LEU A 210 6.24 24.61 -7.52
C LEU A 210 7.04 25.63 -8.35
N LEU A 211 8.31 25.32 -8.63
CA LEU A 211 9.13 26.17 -9.46
C LEU A 211 8.62 26.24 -10.91
N ILE A 212 8.17 25.13 -11.46
CA ILE A 212 7.54 25.05 -12.79
C ILE A 212 6.25 25.87 -12.81
N VAL A 213 5.41 25.75 -11.78
CA VAL A 213 4.11 26.41 -11.67
C VAL A 213 4.25 27.90 -11.46
N TYR A 214 4.99 28.32 -10.45
CA TYR A 214 5.10 29.74 -10.05
C TYR A 214 6.25 30.48 -10.72
N ARG A 215 7.25 29.76 -11.23
CA ARG A 215 8.45 30.33 -11.86
C ARG A 215 9.13 31.38 -11.00
N SER A 216 9.05 31.23 -9.72
CA SER A 216 9.61 32.13 -8.70
C SER A 216 10.22 31.31 -7.57
N LEU A 217 11.53 31.35 -7.44
CA LEU A 217 12.29 30.68 -6.39
C LEU A 217 11.81 31.13 -5.00
N VAL A 218 11.57 32.43 -4.85
CA VAL A 218 11.14 33.03 -3.58
C VAL A 218 9.77 32.50 -3.17
N THR A 219 8.80 32.46 -4.10
CA THR A 219 7.47 31.93 -3.83
C THR A 219 7.55 30.45 -3.44
N MET A 220 8.35 29.67 -4.18
CA MET A 220 8.57 28.25 -3.89
C MET A 220 9.13 28.06 -2.48
N LEU A 221 10.21 28.78 -2.11
CA LEU A 221 10.83 28.68 -0.80
C LEU A 221 9.88 29.04 0.34
N ILE A 222 9.09 30.11 0.18
CA ILE A 222 8.10 30.51 1.18
C ILE A 222 7.07 29.41 1.38
N MET A 223 6.55 28.83 0.30
CA MET A 223 5.58 27.74 0.37
C MET A 223 6.17 26.51 1.04
N LEU A 224 7.39 26.12 0.70
CA LEU A 224 8.06 24.98 1.34
C LEU A 224 8.30 25.20 2.85
N VAL A 225 8.67 26.42 3.26
CA VAL A 225 8.81 26.73 4.70
C VAL A 225 7.48 26.61 5.42
N VAL A 226 6.37 27.08 4.85
CA VAL A 226 5.05 26.93 5.46
C VAL A 226 4.70 25.46 5.60
N VAL A 227 4.86 24.66 4.54
CA VAL A 227 4.58 23.21 4.56
C VAL A 227 5.48 22.48 5.55
N MET A 228 6.75 22.91 5.69
CA MET A 228 7.65 22.32 6.69
C MET A 228 7.16 22.58 8.12
N VAL A 229 6.72 23.79 8.44
CA VAL A 229 6.17 24.10 9.75
C VAL A 229 4.87 23.33 10.03
N GLU A 230 3.99 23.23 9.04
CA GLU A 230 2.77 22.43 9.10
C GLU A 230 3.07 20.96 9.37
N LEU A 231 4.02 20.39 8.65
CA LEU A 231 4.47 19.01 8.82
C LEU A 231 5.04 18.77 10.22
N MET A 232 5.97 19.63 10.65
CA MET A 232 6.58 19.50 11.99
C MET A 232 5.54 19.60 13.11
N ALA A 233 4.57 20.50 12.97
CA ALA A 233 3.47 20.64 13.94
C ALA A 233 2.56 19.40 13.94
N ALA A 234 2.18 18.88 12.75
CA ALA A 234 1.34 17.71 12.63
C ALA A 234 2.00 16.47 13.23
N ARG A 235 3.27 16.20 12.85
CA ARG A 235 4.06 15.07 13.36
C ARG A 235 4.27 15.17 14.87
N GLY A 236 4.67 16.34 15.36
CA GLY A 236 4.95 16.56 16.78
C GLY A 236 3.70 16.40 17.65
N VAL A 237 2.55 16.95 17.24
CA VAL A 237 1.29 16.81 17.97
C VAL A 237 0.84 15.35 18.02
N VAL A 238 0.90 14.62 16.90
CA VAL A 238 0.54 13.21 16.87
C VAL A 238 1.52 12.36 17.66
N ALA A 239 2.82 12.63 17.60
CA ALA A 239 3.83 11.95 18.40
C ALA A 239 3.58 12.15 19.90
N THR A 240 3.22 13.37 20.34
CA THR A 240 2.88 13.67 21.73
C THR A 240 1.66 12.86 22.20
N LEU A 241 0.58 12.84 21.40
CA LEU A 241 -0.64 12.09 21.75
C LEU A 241 -0.40 10.58 21.80
N ALA A 242 0.45 10.07 20.91
CA ALA A 242 0.80 8.65 20.88
C ALA A 242 1.74 8.28 22.05
N HIS A 243 2.71 9.13 22.38
CA HIS A 243 3.60 8.93 23.52
C HIS A 243 2.84 8.85 24.84
N GLU A 244 1.85 9.73 25.03
CA GLU A 244 0.95 9.72 26.20
C GLU A 244 -0.06 8.53 26.17
N GLY A 245 -0.04 7.68 25.16
CA GLY A 245 -0.90 6.51 25.05
C GLY A 245 -2.35 6.80 24.70
N VAL A 246 -2.67 8.01 24.22
CA VAL A 246 -4.04 8.39 23.80
C VAL A 246 -4.41 7.72 22.49
N ILE A 247 -3.44 7.53 21.61
CA ILE A 247 -3.61 6.90 20.28
C ILE A 247 -2.52 5.87 20.05
N GLY A 248 -2.87 4.76 19.39
CA GLY A 248 -1.90 3.80 18.86
C GLY A 248 -1.35 4.22 17.49
N LEU A 249 -0.19 3.70 17.12
CA LEU A 249 0.42 3.91 15.82
C LEU A 249 0.68 2.56 15.14
N SER A 250 0.43 2.48 13.84
CA SER A 250 0.85 1.36 13.01
C SER A 250 2.05 1.77 12.14
N THR A 251 2.79 0.79 11.61
CA THR A 251 3.98 1.00 10.79
C THR A 251 3.79 2.03 9.68
N TYR A 252 2.69 1.90 8.95
CA TYR A 252 2.43 2.80 7.83
C TYR A 252 1.78 4.13 8.25
N ALA A 253 1.34 4.26 9.52
CA ALA A 253 0.68 5.46 9.99
C ALA A 253 1.61 6.67 9.96
N THR A 254 2.87 6.51 10.36
CA THR A 254 3.89 7.56 10.37
C THR A 254 4.19 8.06 8.95
N ASN A 255 4.34 7.15 8.00
CA ASN A 255 4.59 7.46 6.59
C ASN A 255 3.36 8.10 5.93
N LEU A 256 2.18 7.54 6.17
CA LEU A 256 0.92 8.05 5.62
C LEU A 256 0.61 9.45 6.14
N LEU A 257 0.69 9.66 7.46
CA LEU A 257 0.51 10.97 8.08
C LEU A 257 1.46 12.00 7.49
N THR A 258 2.74 11.65 7.40
CA THR A 258 3.78 12.56 6.87
C THR A 258 3.44 12.99 5.45
N LEU A 259 3.11 12.05 4.58
CA LEU A 259 2.79 12.39 3.20
C LEU A 259 1.47 13.11 3.03
N MET A 260 0.44 12.71 3.77
CA MET A 260 -0.83 13.42 3.73
C MET A 260 -0.71 14.85 4.25
N ALA A 261 0.07 15.07 5.30
CA ALA A 261 0.32 16.41 5.81
C ALA A 261 1.07 17.27 4.79
N ILE A 262 2.13 16.73 4.16
CA ILE A 262 2.87 17.43 3.11
C ILE A 262 1.97 17.73 1.92
N ALA A 263 1.23 16.75 1.44
CA ALA A 263 0.42 16.87 0.24
C ALA A 263 -0.75 17.83 0.43
N ALA A 264 -1.54 17.66 1.50
CA ALA A 264 -2.66 18.55 1.82
C ALA A 264 -2.18 19.97 2.15
N GLY A 265 -1.12 20.11 2.95
CA GLY A 265 -0.54 21.41 3.27
C GLY A 265 -0.05 22.16 2.02
N THR A 266 0.65 21.45 1.13
CA THR A 266 1.10 22.03 -0.15
C THR A 266 -0.08 22.49 -1.01
N ASP A 267 -1.13 21.68 -1.12
CA ASP A 267 -2.33 22.01 -1.88
C ASP A 267 -3.02 23.28 -1.34
N TYR A 268 -3.22 23.34 -0.03
CA TYR A 268 -3.89 24.48 0.59
C TYR A 268 -3.08 25.78 0.40
N VAL A 269 -1.77 25.70 0.52
CA VAL A 269 -0.90 26.85 0.29
C VAL A 269 -0.89 27.24 -1.18
N ILE A 270 -0.92 26.29 -2.13
CA ILE A 270 -1.05 26.57 -3.58
C ILE A 270 -2.33 27.32 -3.86
N PHE A 271 -3.46 26.91 -3.26
CA PHE A 271 -4.74 27.59 -3.45
C PHE A 271 -4.74 29.01 -2.88
N LEU A 272 -4.22 29.18 -1.68
CA LEU A 272 -4.14 30.50 -1.06
C LEU A 272 -3.27 31.46 -1.88
N VAL A 273 -2.05 31.07 -2.22
CA VAL A 273 -1.11 31.88 -3.01
C VAL A 273 -1.66 32.12 -4.43
N GLY A 274 -2.19 31.09 -5.06
CA GLY A 274 -2.77 31.19 -6.40
C GLY A 274 -3.92 32.20 -6.46
N ARG A 275 -4.84 32.14 -5.48
CA ARG A 275 -5.95 33.10 -5.39
C ARG A 275 -5.50 34.50 -5.05
N TYR A 276 -4.51 34.64 -4.16
CA TYR A 276 -3.89 35.93 -3.88
C TYR A 276 -3.29 36.55 -5.14
N GLN A 277 -2.51 35.77 -5.89
CA GLN A 277 -1.91 36.26 -7.14
C GLN A 277 -2.97 36.57 -8.22
N GLU A 278 -4.05 35.78 -8.29
CA GLU A 278 -5.17 36.11 -9.19
C GLU A 278 -5.80 37.46 -8.85
N ALA A 279 -6.05 37.72 -7.58
CA ALA A 279 -6.59 38.99 -7.10
C ALA A 279 -5.61 40.17 -7.42
N ARG A 280 -4.32 39.96 -7.22
CA ARG A 280 -3.29 40.95 -7.59
C ARG A 280 -3.23 41.21 -9.11
N ASN A 281 -3.37 40.16 -9.91
CA ASN A 281 -3.42 40.30 -11.39
C ASN A 281 -4.64 41.06 -11.87
N ARG A 282 -5.75 41.07 -11.11
CA ARG A 282 -6.93 41.92 -11.38
C ARG A 282 -6.72 43.39 -11.01
N GLY A 283 -5.61 43.71 -10.37
CA GLY A 283 -5.25 45.07 -9.96
C GLY A 283 -5.72 45.45 -8.56
N LEU A 284 -6.20 44.52 -7.75
CA LEU A 284 -6.57 44.78 -6.37
C LEU A 284 -5.34 45.18 -5.53
N GLU A 285 -5.51 46.09 -4.58
CA GLU A 285 -4.47 46.38 -3.60
C GLU A 285 -4.15 45.18 -2.73
N ARG A 286 -2.97 45.17 -2.06
CA ARG A 286 -2.50 44.01 -1.26
C ARG A 286 -3.50 43.58 -0.19
N GLY A 287 -4.08 44.55 0.51
CA GLY A 287 -5.08 44.31 1.55
C GLY A 287 -6.36 43.70 0.99
N ASP A 288 -6.90 44.30 -0.08
CA ASP A 288 -8.12 43.84 -0.70
C ASP A 288 -7.93 42.48 -1.40
N ALA A 289 -6.73 42.23 -1.98
CA ALA A 289 -6.37 40.93 -2.53
C ALA A 289 -6.32 39.84 -1.46
N TYR A 290 -5.86 40.16 -0.25
CA TYR A 290 -5.90 39.23 0.89
C TYR A 290 -7.32 38.89 1.31
N TYR A 291 -8.21 39.90 1.43
CA TYR A 291 -9.59 39.63 1.82
C TYR A 291 -10.37 38.88 0.72
N ASP A 292 -10.13 39.16 -0.56
CA ASP A 292 -10.70 38.41 -1.69
C ASP A 292 -10.23 36.96 -1.69
N MET A 293 -8.92 36.74 -1.47
CA MET A 293 -8.34 35.40 -1.30
C MET A 293 -9.00 34.65 -0.14
N PHE A 294 -9.04 35.27 1.06
CA PHE A 294 -9.57 34.60 2.25
C PHE A 294 -11.04 34.21 2.09
N ARG A 295 -11.86 35.14 1.59
CA ARG A 295 -13.29 34.91 1.33
C ARG A 295 -13.51 33.81 0.28
N GLY A 296 -12.70 33.78 -0.78
CA GLY A 296 -12.88 32.85 -1.89
C GLY A 296 -12.31 31.45 -1.63
N THR A 297 -11.41 31.30 -0.65
CA THR A 297 -10.68 30.03 -0.48
C THR A 297 -11.00 29.29 0.81
N VAL A 298 -11.18 29.99 1.92
CA VAL A 298 -11.26 29.36 3.24
C VAL A 298 -12.39 28.35 3.37
N HIS A 299 -13.60 28.68 2.89
CA HIS A 299 -14.73 27.75 2.98
C HIS A 299 -14.53 26.48 2.14
N VAL A 300 -13.74 26.57 1.07
CA VAL A 300 -13.39 25.42 0.23
C VAL A 300 -12.31 24.58 0.90
N ILE A 301 -11.26 25.20 1.46
CA ILE A 301 -10.22 24.52 2.22
C ILE A 301 -10.81 23.79 3.44
N VAL A 302 -11.74 24.43 4.17
CA VAL A 302 -12.45 23.80 5.28
C VAL A 302 -13.25 22.59 4.82
N GLY A 303 -13.98 22.72 3.71
CA GLY A 303 -14.75 21.61 3.16
C GLY A 303 -13.87 20.46 2.72
N SER A 304 -12.82 20.76 1.96
CA SER A 304 -11.80 19.80 1.53
C SER A 304 -11.13 19.11 2.71
N GLY A 305 -10.61 19.90 3.66
CA GLY A 305 -9.95 19.32 4.82
C GLY A 305 -10.87 18.43 5.67
N LEU A 306 -12.12 18.83 5.85
CA LEU A 306 -13.10 18.01 6.59
C LEU A 306 -13.47 16.72 5.84
N THR A 307 -13.50 16.73 4.50
CA THR A 307 -13.71 15.49 3.74
C THR A 307 -12.55 14.53 3.93
N ILE A 308 -11.31 15.01 3.89
CA ILE A 308 -10.13 14.17 4.10
C ILE A 308 -10.09 13.65 5.54
N VAL A 309 -10.19 14.54 6.53
CA VAL A 309 -10.19 14.17 7.96
C VAL A 309 -11.29 13.16 8.25
N GLY A 310 -12.51 13.42 7.78
CA GLY A 310 -13.68 12.57 8.02
C GLY A 310 -13.56 11.21 7.33
N ALA A 311 -13.12 11.17 6.07
CA ALA A 311 -12.97 9.91 5.34
C ALA A 311 -11.89 9.02 5.97
N VAL A 312 -10.75 9.60 6.36
CA VAL A 312 -9.69 8.86 7.05
C VAL A 312 -10.12 8.46 8.47
N ALA A 313 -10.87 9.30 9.17
CA ALA A 313 -11.42 8.96 10.49
C ALA A 313 -12.44 7.80 10.43
N CYS A 314 -13.05 7.51 9.26
CA CYS A 314 -13.92 6.35 9.10
C CYS A 314 -13.18 5.02 9.32
N LEU A 315 -11.85 5.00 9.23
CA LEU A 315 -11.02 3.85 9.59
C LEU A 315 -11.16 3.44 11.06
N TYR A 316 -11.61 4.32 11.93
CA TYR A 316 -11.91 3.98 13.32
C TYR A 316 -13.00 2.92 13.48
N PHE A 317 -13.89 2.78 12.50
CA PHE A 317 -15.00 1.80 12.51
C PHE A 317 -14.63 0.43 11.96
N THR A 318 -13.36 0.21 11.59
CA THR A 318 -12.86 -1.09 11.12
C THR A 318 -12.72 -2.07 12.26
N ARG A 319 -12.67 -3.37 11.93
CA ARG A 319 -12.42 -4.44 12.91
C ARG A 319 -10.93 -4.66 13.14
N LEU A 320 -10.13 -4.52 12.07
CA LEU A 320 -8.70 -4.70 12.17
C LEU A 320 -8.05 -3.54 12.93
N PRO A 321 -7.39 -3.78 14.08
CA PRO A 321 -6.72 -2.75 14.87
C PRO A 321 -5.72 -1.96 14.05
N TYR A 322 -5.10 -2.63 13.09
CA TYR A 322 -4.16 -2.04 12.17
C TYR A 322 -4.72 -0.85 11.38
N PHE A 323 -5.96 -0.94 10.89
CA PHE A 323 -6.61 0.18 10.19
C PHE A 323 -7.04 1.29 11.16
N GLN A 324 -7.49 0.93 12.37
CA GLN A 324 -7.87 1.92 13.39
C GLN A 324 -6.67 2.80 13.76
N THR A 325 -5.52 2.16 14.02
CA THR A 325 -4.28 2.84 14.40
C THR A 325 -3.59 3.57 13.24
N LEU A 326 -4.01 3.31 12.01
CA LEU A 326 -3.62 4.07 10.83
C LEU A 326 -4.51 5.32 10.65
N GLY A 327 -5.82 5.16 10.85
CA GLY A 327 -6.80 6.19 10.54
C GLY A 327 -6.77 7.37 11.50
N VAL A 328 -6.79 7.12 12.80
CA VAL A 328 -6.86 8.18 13.82
C VAL A 328 -5.65 9.11 13.77
N PRO A 329 -4.39 8.62 13.77
CA PRO A 329 -3.22 9.49 13.68
C PRO A 329 -3.19 10.31 12.37
N ALA A 330 -3.52 9.68 11.24
CA ALA A 330 -3.54 10.37 9.96
C ALA A 330 -4.63 11.45 9.91
N ALA A 331 -5.83 11.18 10.43
CA ALA A 331 -6.91 12.16 10.52
C ALA A 331 -6.53 13.36 11.42
N LEU A 332 -5.90 13.10 12.56
CA LEU A 332 -5.41 14.15 13.47
C LEU A 332 -4.29 14.97 12.81
N GLY A 333 -3.35 14.32 12.14
CA GLY A 333 -2.28 15.01 11.42
C GLY A 333 -2.80 15.94 10.33
N VAL A 334 -3.75 15.47 9.52
CA VAL A 334 -4.41 16.31 8.50
C VAL A 334 -5.24 17.41 9.13
N LEU A 335 -5.88 17.18 10.28
CA LEU A 335 -6.62 18.23 11.01
C LEU A 335 -5.68 19.33 11.50
N VAL A 336 -4.52 18.99 12.06
CA VAL A 336 -3.50 19.96 12.46
C VAL A 336 -2.99 20.75 11.24
N THR A 337 -2.70 20.06 10.14
CA THR A 337 -2.31 20.68 8.87
C THR A 337 -3.39 21.63 8.34
N LEU A 338 -4.65 21.24 8.40
CA LEU A 338 -5.78 22.08 8.01
C LEU A 338 -5.87 23.34 8.88
N MET A 339 -5.74 23.20 10.20
CA MET A 339 -5.75 24.36 11.11
C MET A 339 -4.57 25.29 10.86
N ALA A 340 -3.40 24.74 10.58
CA ALA A 340 -2.23 25.52 10.20
C ALA A 340 -2.43 26.22 8.85
N ALA A 341 -2.90 25.55 7.84
CA ALA A 341 -3.18 26.12 6.51
C ALA A 341 -4.20 27.25 6.56
N LEU A 342 -5.21 27.18 7.44
CA LEU A 342 -6.23 28.19 7.62
C LEU A 342 -5.76 29.42 8.42
N THR A 343 -4.69 29.30 9.17
CA THR A 343 -4.19 30.35 10.06
C THR A 343 -2.77 30.81 9.70
N LEU A 344 -1.81 29.90 9.65
CA LEU A 344 -0.41 30.18 9.29
C LEU A 344 -0.28 30.61 7.83
N GLY A 345 -0.91 29.89 6.89
CA GLY A 345 -0.87 30.22 5.46
C GLY A 345 -1.25 31.68 5.16
N PRO A 346 -2.46 32.11 5.56
CA PRO A 346 -2.88 33.52 5.42
C PRO A 346 -1.98 34.51 6.18
N ALA A 347 -1.51 34.17 7.38
CA ALA A 347 -0.61 35.02 8.17
C ALA A 347 0.73 35.23 7.43
N VAL A 348 1.33 34.20 6.88
CA VAL A 348 2.56 34.30 6.08
C VAL A 348 2.32 35.13 4.82
N ILE A 349 1.20 34.95 4.13
CA ILE A 349 0.85 35.78 2.96
C ILE A 349 0.77 37.26 3.36
N VAL A 350 0.18 37.60 4.49
CA VAL A 350 0.13 38.97 5.00
C VAL A 350 1.53 39.53 5.25
N LEU A 351 2.38 38.78 5.95
CA LEU A 351 3.75 39.21 6.28
C LEU A 351 4.61 39.37 5.04
N VAL A 352 4.61 38.38 4.16
CA VAL A 352 5.45 38.35 2.96
C VAL A 352 5.01 39.36 1.90
N SER A 353 3.69 39.58 1.80
CA SER A 353 3.13 40.57 0.88
C SER A 353 3.59 42.00 1.19
N ARG A 354 3.88 42.31 2.47
CA ARG A 354 4.45 43.62 2.86
C ARG A 354 5.78 43.91 2.14
N PHE A 355 6.58 42.87 1.89
CA PHE A 355 7.86 42.99 1.17
C PHE A 355 7.72 42.84 -0.34
N GLY A 356 6.50 42.65 -0.89
CA GLY A 356 6.28 42.51 -2.33
C GLY A 356 6.79 41.21 -2.95
N LEU A 357 7.12 40.19 -2.15
CA LEU A 357 7.73 38.93 -2.59
C LEU A 357 6.78 37.98 -3.32
N LEU A 358 5.46 38.13 -3.14
CA LEU A 358 4.42 37.29 -3.78
C LEU A 358 3.79 37.96 -5.00
N GLU A 359 4.34 39.07 -5.49
CA GLU A 359 3.81 39.80 -6.64
C GLU A 359 3.92 38.93 -7.92
N PRO A 360 2.85 38.85 -8.72
CA PRO A 360 2.85 38.05 -9.94
C PRO A 360 3.79 38.69 -10.98
N LYS A 361 4.83 37.95 -11.37
CA LYS A 361 5.81 38.42 -12.37
C LYS A 361 5.28 38.37 -13.81
N ARG A 362 4.10 37.80 -14.04
CA ARG A 362 3.52 37.61 -15.38
C ARG A 362 1.98 37.53 -15.35
N LYS A 363 1.33 38.15 -16.34
CA LYS A 363 -0.13 37.93 -16.51
C LYS A 363 -0.40 36.47 -16.91
N VAL A 364 -1.20 35.77 -16.11
CA VAL A 364 -1.58 34.38 -16.36
C VAL A 364 -2.41 34.30 -17.64
N ARG A 365 -1.97 33.54 -18.61
CA ARG A 365 -2.66 33.36 -19.90
C ARG A 365 -3.67 32.20 -19.80
N ASN A 366 -4.92 32.53 -19.54
CA ASN A 366 -6.00 31.56 -19.37
C ASN A 366 -6.63 31.04 -20.69
N SER A 367 -6.01 31.35 -21.86
CA SER A 367 -6.62 31.03 -23.17
C SER A 367 -6.77 29.53 -23.44
N GLY A 368 -5.88 28.68 -22.92
CA GLY A 368 -5.95 27.21 -23.08
C GLY A 368 -7.18 26.65 -22.39
N TRP A 369 -7.32 26.90 -21.11
CA TRP A 369 -8.44 26.43 -20.31
C TRP A 369 -9.78 26.99 -20.78
N ARG A 370 -9.79 28.22 -21.29
CA ARG A 370 -10.98 28.78 -21.91
C ARG A 370 -11.37 28.00 -23.18
N ARG A 371 -10.43 27.58 -24.02
CA ARG A 371 -10.70 26.74 -25.20
C ARG A 371 -11.24 25.39 -24.79
N ILE A 372 -10.62 24.73 -23.79
CA ILE A 372 -11.11 23.45 -23.26
C ILE A 372 -12.54 23.60 -22.75
N GLY A 373 -12.84 24.60 -21.92
CA GLY A 373 -14.19 24.87 -21.44
C GLY A 373 -15.20 25.14 -22.56
N THR A 374 -14.79 25.85 -23.61
CA THR A 374 -15.64 26.10 -24.79
C THR A 374 -15.90 24.80 -25.55
N SER A 375 -14.90 23.94 -25.74
CA SER A 375 -15.05 22.65 -26.39
C SER A 375 -15.98 21.70 -25.60
N ILE A 376 -15.87 21.69 -24.28
CA ILE A 376 -16.74 20.88 -23.41
C ILE A 376 -18.20 21.32 -23.52
N VAL A 377 -18.45 22.61 -23.45
CA VAL A 377 -19.81 23.14 -23.58
C VAL A 377 -20.39 22.90 -24.99
N ARG A 378 -19.52 22.90 -26.00
CA ARG A 378 -19.92 22.65 -27.39
C ARG A 378 -20.19 21.16 -27.68
N TRP A 379 -19.41 20.27 -27.10
CA TRP A 379 -19.43 18.83 -27.37
C TRP A 379 -19.47 17.97 -26.08
N PRO A 380 -20.41 18.20 -25.14
CA PRO A 380 -20.40 17.55 -23.85
C PRO A 380 -20.58 16.02 -23.93
N GLY A 381 -21.49 15.54 -24.80
CA GLY A 381 -21.74 14.12 -24.98
C GLY A 381 -20.51 13.32 -25.48
N PRO A 382 -19.91 13.66 -26.62
CA PRO A 382 -18.71 12.99 -27.13
C PRO A 382 -17.55 13.01 -26.13
N ILE A 383 -17.31 14.14 -25.44
CA ILE A 383 -16.23 14.25 -24.45
C ILE A 383 -16.51 13.34 -23.25
N LEU A 384 -17.74 13.27 -22.79
CA LEU A 384 -18.13 12.35 -21.71
C LEU A 384 -17.91 10.88 -22.11
N VAL A 385 -18.32 10.50 -23.33
CA VAL A 385 -18.13 9.12 -23.83
C VAL A 385 -16.65 8.75 -23.89
N VAL A 386 -15.79 9.63 -24.41
CA VAL A 386 -14.34 9.39 -24.43
C VAL A 386 -13.78 9.26 -23.02
N SER A 387 -14.19 10.13 -22.09
CA SER A 387 -13.75 10.09 -20.69
C SER A 387 -14.19 8.78 -20.01
N LEU A 388 -15.42 8.33 -20.27
CA LEU A 388 -15.93 7.05 -19.76
C LEU A 388 -15.20 5.85 -20.39
N ALA A 389 -14.87 5.92 -21.69
CA ALA A 389 -14.09 4.86 -22.35
C ALA A 389 -12.69 4.71 -21.73
N ILE A 390 -12.04 5.85 -21.43
CA ILE A 390 -10.73 5.83 -20.74
C ILE A 390 -10.89 5.24 -19.33
N ALA A 391 -11.93 5.61 -18.59
CA ALA A 391 -12.21 5.04 -17.27
C ALA A 391 -12.46 3.52 -17.34
N ALA A 392 -13.18 3.08 -18.38
CA ALA A 392 -13.50 1.67 -18.59
C ALA A 392 -12.25 0.81 -18.78
N ILE A 393 -11.16 1.32 -19.37
CA ILE A 393 -9.90 0.60 -19.52
C ILE A 393 -9.38 0.14 -18.15
N GLY A 394 -9.37 1.04 -17.17
CA GLY A 394 -8.97 0.68 -15.82
C GLY A 394 -9.97 -0.28 -15.16
N VAL A 395 -11.26 0.04 -15.20
CA VAL A 395 -12.30 -0.79 -14.54
C VAL A 395 -12.32 -2.22 -15.07
N LEU A 396 -12.08 -2.42 -16.37
CA LEU A 396 -12.04 -3.75 -16.98
C LEU A 396 -10.82 -4.60 -16.54
N ALA A 397 -9.79 -3.98 -15.97
CA ALA A 397 -8.65 -4.69 -15.43
C ALA A 397 -8.88 -5.24 -13.98
N LEU A 398 -9.87 -4.72 -13.25
CA LEU A 398 -10.15 -5.11 -11.86
C LEU A 398 -10.49 -6.60 -11.67
N PRO A 399 -11.30 -7.25 -12.53
CA PRO A 399 -11.62 -8.67 -12.34
C PRO A 399 -10.40 -9.59 -12.39
N GLY A 400 -9.30 -9.14 -12.99
CA GLY A 400 -8.03 -9.86 -13.06
C GLY A 400 -7.06 -9.53 -11.93
N ALA A 401 -7.47 -8.74 -10.95
CA ALA A 401 -6.61 -8.35 -9.83
C ALA A 401 -6.28 -9.56 -8.95
N LYS A 402 -4.99 -9.77 -8.73
CA LYS A 402 -4.48 -10.75 -7.78
C LYS A 402 -3.93 -10.00 -6.57
N ILE A 403 -4.32 -10.46 -5.39
CA ILE A 403 -3.91 -9.85 -4.12
C ILE A 403 -3.03 -10.85 -3.38
N SER A 404 -1.82 -10.45 -3.04
CA SER A 404 -0.89 -11.24 -2.27
C SER A 404 -0.96 -10.87 -0.79
N TYR A 405 -0.84 -11.89 0.06
CA TYR A 405 -0.72 -11.75 1.51
C TYR A 405 0.70 -12.06 1.99
N ASP A 406 1.54 -12.67 1.16
CA ASP A 406 2.94 -12.90 1.47
C ASP A 406 3.71 -11.57 1.46
N GLY A 407 4.28 -11.20 2.62
CA GLY A 407 5.05 -9.96 2.77
C GLY A 407 6.47 -10.03 2.20
N ARG A 408 7.02 -11.22 1.97
CA ARG A 408 8.42 -11.43 1.58
C ARG A 408 8.82 -10.76 0.27
N PRO A 409 8.04 -10.88 -0.84
CA PRO A 409 8.40 -10.26 -2.11
C PRO A 409 8.39 -8.72 -2.08
N TYR A 410 7.84 -8.12 -1.04
CA TYR A 410 7.70 -6.66 -0.91
C TYR A 410 8.77 -6.02 -0.03
N LEU A 411 9.62 -6.86 0.61
CA LEU A 411 10.81 -6.46 1.33
C LEU A 411 12.05 -6.65 0.45
N PRO A 412 13.11 -5.87 0.66
CA PRO A 412 14.39 -6.12 0.00
C PRO A 412 14.91 -7.53 0.28
N ASP A 413 15.56 -8.15 -0.70
CA ASP A 413 16.21 -9.45 -0.53
C ASP A 413 17.30 -9.43 0.54
N THR A 414 17.84 -8.26 0.85
CA THR A 414 18.86 -8.01 1.88
C THR A 414 18.29 -7.90 3.29
N ALA A 415 16.99 -7.88 3.46
CA ALA A 415 16.36 -7.83 4.78
C ALA A 415 16.72 -9.11 5.56
N PRO A 416 17.10 -9.01 6.86
CA PRO A 416 17.57 -10.14 7.64
C PRO A 416 16.62 -11.35 7.62
N ALA A 417 15.31 -11.12 7.72
CA ALA A 417 14.32 -12.19 7.65
C ALA A 417 14.29 -12.87 6.29
N ASN A 418 14.39 -12.11 5.17
CA ASN A 418 14.44 -12.68 3.82
C ASN A 418 15.72 -13.50 3.59
N VAL A 419 16.85 -13.02 4.09
CA VAL A 419 18.11 -13.78 4.06
C VAL A 419 17.96 -15.10 4.82
N GLY A 420 17.32 -15.09 5.99
CA GLY A 420 17.02 -16.29 6.77
C GLY A 420 16.05 -17.23 6.07
N TYR A 421 14.99 -16.72 5.45
CA TYR A 421 14.09 -17.54 4.63
C TYR A 421 14.81 -18.18 3.46
N ALA A 422 15.62 -17.43 2.73
CA ALA A 422 16.41 -17.94 1.61
C ALA A 422 17.39 -19.03 2.08
N ALA A 423 17.98 -18.91 3.28
CA ALA A 423 18.80 -19.95 3.89
C ALA A 423 17.96 -21.21 4.21
N ALA A 424 16.79 -21.03 4.79
CA ALA A 424 15.90 -22.14 5.10
C ALA A 424 15.39 -22.85 3.83
N GLU A 425 14.99 -22.11 2.81
CA GLU A 425 14.45 -22.67 1.56
C GLU A 425 15.47 -23.47 0.73
N ARG A 426 16.76 -23.22 0.91
CA ARG A 426 17.79 -24.05 0.30
C ARG A 426 17.78 -25.51 0.78
N HIS A 427 17.25 -25.73 1.99
CA HIS A 427 17.33 -27.02 2.68
C HIS A 427 15.96 -27.60 3.04
N PHE A 428 14.92 -26.77 3.15
CA PHE A 428 13.57 -27.16 3.51
C PHE A 428 12.57 -26.66 2.46
N SER A 429 11.47 -27.37 2.26
CA SER A 429 10.38 -26.87 1.43
C SER A 429 9.70 -25.67 2.12
N GLU A 430 9.26 -24.69 1.34
CA GLU A 430 8.58 -23.48 1.84
C GLU A 430 7.34 -23.81 2.69
N ALA A 431 6.55 -24.78 2.25
CA ALA A 431 5.36 -25.24 2.96
C ALA A 431 5.66 -25.81 4.36
N ARG A 432 6.87 -26.33 4.57
CA ARG A 432 7.29 -26.87 5.86
C ARG A 432 7.68 -25.79 6.86
N LEU A 433 8.05 -24.61 6.37
CA LEU A 433 8.42 -23.47 7.20
C LEU A 433 7.20 -22.75 7.80
N ASN A 434 6.03 -22.95 7.23
CA ASN A 434 4.80 -22.27 7.61
C ASN A 434 3.61 -23.24 7.79
N PRO A 435 3.67 -24.16 8.78
CA PRO A 435 2.62 -25.16 8.99
C PRO A 435 1.36 -24.55 9.59
N GLU A 436 0.22 -25.24 9.36
CA GLU A 436 -1.00 -25.00 10.12
C GLU A 436 -1.07 -25.96 11.31
N LEU A 437 -1.64 -25.48 12.40
CA LEU A 437 -1.93 -26.26 13.60
C LEU A 437 -3.44 -26.51 13.67
N LEU A 438 -3.83 -27.76 13.74
CA LEU A 438 -5.19 -28.17 14.03
C LEU A 438 -5.22 -28.82 15.40
N MET A 439 -6.04 -28.30 16.32
CA MET A 439 -6.24 -28.87 17.63
C MET A 439 -7.66 -29.37 17.79
N ILE A 440 -7.80 -30.58 18.32
CA ILE A 440 -9.08 -31.18 18.71
C ILE A 440 -9.11 -31.22 20.23
N GLU A 441 -10.08 -30.57 20.85
CA GLU A 441 -10.27 -30.54 22.30
C GLU A 441 -11.52 -31.29 22.69
N SER A 442 -11.35 -32.30 23.58
CA SER A 442 -12.40 -33.14 24.14
C SER A 442 -12.67 -32.81 25.60
N ASP A 443 -13.80 -33.24 26.11
CA ASP A 443 -14.17 -33.21 27.54
C ASP A 443 -13.44 -34.27 28.39
N HIS A 444 -12.87 -35.31 27.75
CA HIS A 444 -12.21 -36.44 28.38
C HIS A 444 -10.76 -36.63 27.86
N ASP A 445 -10.02 -37.50 28.56
CA ASP A 445 -8.65 -37.86 28.18
C ASP A 445 -8.68 -38.79 26.95
N MET A 446 -8.08 -38.33 25.86
CA MET A 446 -8.00 -39.02 24.58
C MET A 446 -6.86 -40.06 24.50
N ARG A 447 -6.10 -40.29 25.57
CA ARG A 447 -5.04 -41.31 25.63
C ARG A 447 -5.64 -42.72 25.79
N ASN A 448 -6.44 -43.08 24.84
CA ASN A 448 -7.05 -44.41 24.77
C ASN A 448 -7.15 -44.90 23.32
N PRO A 449 -7.21 -46.24 23.10
CA PRO A 449 -7.21 -46.80 21.75
C PRO A 449 -8.36 -46.35 20.85
N SER A 450 -9.53 -46.07 21.41
CA SER A 450 -10.70 -45.63 20.64
C SER A 450 -10.50 -44.24 20.06
N ASP A 451 -10.03 -43.27 20.88
CA ASP A 451 -9.84 -41.93 20.43
C ASP A 451 -8.63 -41.79 19.50
N MET A 452 -7.59 -42.60 19.73
CA MET A 452 -6.44 -42.67 18.79
C MET A 452 -6.86 -43.13 17.39
N LEU A 453 -7.84 -44.08 17.31
CA LEU A 453 -8.42 -44.48 16.03
C LEU A 453 -9.16 -43.32 15.34
N ILE A 454 -9.90 -42.53 16.12
CA ILE A 454 -10.63 -41.38 15.60
C ILE A 454 -9.64 -40.28 15.16
N LEU A 455 -8.59 -40.03 15.95
CA LEU A 455 -7.54 -39.06 15.59
C LEU A 455 -6.84 -39.47 14.29
N GLU A 456 -6.58 -40.80 14.08
CA GLU A 456 -6.05 -41.28 12.81
C GLU A 456 -7.02 -41.04 11.65
N ARG A 457 -8.32 -41.29 11.88
CA ARG A 457 -9.36 -40.99 10.88
C ARG A 457 -9.41 -39.52 10.51
N VAL A 458 -9.27 -38.62 11.48
CA VAL A 458 -9.17 -37.16 11.22
C VAL A 458 -7.91 -36.84 10.44
N ALA A 459 -6.76 -37.37 10.86
CA ALA A 459 -5.50 -37.13 10.15
C ALA A 459 -5.57 -37.59 8.68
N LYS A 460 -6.20 -38.76 8.42
CA LYS A 460 -6.45 -39.22 7.06
C LYS A 460 -7.37 -38.33 6.28
N ALA A 461 -8.51 -37.91 6.86
CA ALA A 461 -9.47 -37.04 6.22
C ALA A 461 -8.85 -35.68 5.84
N VAL A 462 -8.07 -35.10 6.74
CA VAL A 462 -7.35 -33.85 6.50
C VAL A 462 -6.28 -34.03 5.42
N LEU A 463 -5.51 -35.12 5.42
CA LEU A 463 -4.49 -35.40 4.41
C LEU A 463 -5.08 -35.53 3.00
N HIS A 464 -6.31 -36.06 2.88
CA HIS A 464 -7.00 -36.17 1.58
C HIS A 464 -7.71 -34.90 1.16
N THR A 465 -7.64 -33.83 1.96
CA THR A 465 -8.16 -32.52 1.55
C THR A 465 -7.28 -31.94 0.44
N PRO A 466 -7.85 -31.50 -0.69
CA PRO A 466 -7.08 -30.89 -1.77
C PRO A 466 -6.20 -29.75 -1.25
N GLY A 467 -4.94 -29.74 -1.66
CA GLY A 467 -3.99 -28.72 -1.25
C GLY A 467 -3.26 -28.98 0.06
N ILE A 468 -3.41 -30.18 0.66
CA ILE A 468 -2.66 -30.63 1.83
C ILE A 468 -1.65 -31.69 1.43
N ALA A 469 -0.37 -31.43 1.71
CA ALA A 469 0.75 -32.29 1.35
C ALA A 469 1.12 -33.28 2.45
N LEU A 470 1.01 -32.86 3.75
CA LEU A 470 1.45 -33.64 4.87
C LEU A 470 0.61 -33.33 6.12
N VAL A 471 0.30 -34.37 6.89
CA VAL A 471 -0.31 -34.23 8.22
C VAL A 471 0.51 -35.01 9.22
N GLN A 472 1.03 -34.35 10.21
CA GLN A 472 1.74 -34.94 11.34
C GLN A 472 0.83 -34.93 12.57
N SER A 473 0.71 -36.04 13.22
CA SER A 473 -0.11 -36.22 14.42
C SER A 473 0.52 -37.28 15.32
N ILE A 474 -0.07 -37.49 16.47
CA ILE A 474 0.34 -38.57 17.37
C ILE A 474 0.31 -39.95 16.68
N THR A 475 -0.63 -40.15 15.76
CA THR A 475 -0.78 -41.39 14.98
C THR A 475 0.09 -41.41 13.72
N ARG A 476 0.57 -40.23 13.29
CA ARG A 476 1.37 -39.98 12.08
C ARG A 476 2.52 -39.05 12.36
N PRO A 477 3.44 -39.35 13.26
CA PRO A 477 4.47 -38.41 13.70
C PRO A 477 5.37 -37.95 12.57
N LEU A 478 5.57 -38.74 11.53
CA LEU A 478 6.34 -38.41 10.33
C LEU A 478 5.46 -38.15 9.08
N GLY A 479 4.15 -37.95 9.25
CA GLY A 479 3.19 -37.79 8.17
C GLY A 479 2.69 -39.11 7.55
N THR A 480 3.29 -40.21 7.89
CA THR A 480 2.81 -41.57 7.56
C THR A 480 2.31 -42.26 8.82
N PRO A 481 1.25 -43.09 8.75
CA PRO A 481 0.80 -43.85 9.90
C PRO A 481 1.99 -44.57 10.53
N ILE A 482 2.00 -44.61 11.85
CA ILE A 482 2.93 -45.51 12.55
C ILE A 482 2.64 -46.88 11.95
N THR A 483 3.65 -47.41 11.22
CA THR A 483 3.48 -48.67 10.52
C THR A 483 3.10 -49.73 11.56
N HIS A 484 1.90 -50.15 11.42
CA HIS A 484 1.21 -51.24 12.11
C HIS A 484 1.75 -51.59 13.50
N SER A 485 0.84 -51.45 14.42
CA SER A 485 0.67 -52.13 15.69
C SER A 485 1.66 -53.21 16.07
N SER A 486 2.45 -53.69 15.15
CA SER A 486 3.40 -54.79 15.31
C SER A 486 4.77 -54.38 15.89
N ILE A 487 5.05 -53.10 16.05
CA ILE A 487 6.21 -52.71 16.83
C ILE A 487 5.72 -52.27 18.20
N PRO A 488 5.89 -53.17 19.21
CA PRO A 488 5.88 -52.63 20.55
C PRO A 488 6.92 -51.53 20.57
N PHE A 489 6.53 -50.32 20.88
CA PHE A 489 7.41 -49.20 21.22
C PHE A 489 8.50 -49.63 22.24
N GLN A 490 8.35 -50.85 22.79
CA GLN A 490 9.20 -51.51 23.73
C GLN A 490 10.47 -52.17 23.14
N ILE A 491 10.52 -52.40 21.84
CA ILE A 491 11.73 -52.97 21.25
C ILE A 491 12.64 -51.86 20.81
N SER A 492 13.29 -51.35 21.82
CA SER A 492 14.43 -50.39 21.79
C SER A 492 14.19 -49.07 21.04
N ALA A 493 14.49 -47.99 21.72
CA ALA A 493 14.62 -46.64 21.15
C ALA A 493 15.45 -46.63 19.86
N GLN A 494 16.36 -47.58 19.71
CA GLN A 494 17.20 -47.78 18.53
C GLN A 494 16.40 -48.30 17.31
N SER A 495 15.41 -49.16 17.52
CA SER A 495 14.53 -49.66 16.44
C SER A 495 13.44 -48.65 16.06
N ALA A 496 12.91 -47.91 17.03
CA ALA A 496 11.94 -46.84 16.78
C ALA A 496 12.59 -45.69 15.98
N GLY A 497 13.82 -45.29 16.34
CA GLY A 497 14.58 -44.27 15.60
C GLY A 497 14.89 -44.70 14.15
N GLN A 498 15.19 -46.00 13.94
CA GLN A 498 15.44 -46.53 12.60
C GLN A 498 14.16 -46.59 11.73
N ILE A 499 13.01 -46.91 12.33
CA ILE A 499 11.73 -46.93 11.62
C ILE A 499 11.24 -45.50 11.31
N MET A 500 11.41 -44.58 12.26
CA MET A 500 11.15 -43.18 12.04
C MET A 500 12.06 -42.63 10.94
N ASN A 501 13.32 -43.00 10.94
CA ASN A 501 14.24 -42.57 9.86
C ASN A 501 13.83 -43.18 8.50
N LEU A 502 13.35 -44.41 8.44
CA LEU A 502 12.91 -45.02 7.18
C LEU A 502 11.66 -44.40 6.59
N SER A 503 10.60 -44.20 7.39
CA SER A 503 9.41 -43.53 6.90
C SER A 503 9.65 -42.06 6.62
N TYR A 504 10.53 -41.42 7.38
CA TYR A 504 11.00 -40.08 7.06
C TYR A 504 11.78 -40.05 5.72
N GLN A 505 12.68 -41.00 5.49
CA GLN A 505 13.42 -41.12 4.24
C GLN A 505 12.49 -41.38 3.06
N GLU A 506 11.40 -42.15 3.26
CA GLU A 506 10.42 -42.47 2.23
C GLU A 506 9.56 -41.25 1.86
N ALA A 507 9.06 -40.52 2.86
CA ALA A 507 8.39 -39.25 2.66
C ALA A 507 9.32 -38.23 1.99
N ARG A 508 10.55 -38.24 2.38
CA ARG A 508 11.61 -37.41 1.78
C ARG A 508 11.88 -37.75 0.31
N ALA A 509 11.95 -39.03 -0.04
CA ALA A 509 12.13 -39.39 -1.44
C ALA A 509 10.99 -38.83 -2.31
N GLN A 510 9.76 -38.86 -1.79
CA GLN A 510 8.63 -38.27 -2.47
C GLN A 510 8.74 -36.75 -2.57
N ASP A 511 9.21 -36.07 -1.52
CA ASP A 511 9.41 -34.62 -1.56
C ASP A 511 10.57 -34.25 -2.49
N ILE A 512 11.62 -35.08 -2.59
CA ILE A 512 12.65 -34.89 -3.60
C ILE A 512 12.04 -34.96 -5.01
N LEU A 513 11.13 -35.92 -5.27
CA LEU A 513 10.43 -35.96 -6.56
C LEU A 513 9.59 -34.71 -6.83
N LYS A 514 8.89 -34.21 -5.82
CA LYS A 514 8.15 -32.94 -5.95
C LYS A 514 9.10 -31.77 -6.20
N GLN A 515 10.27 -31.75 -5.52
CA GLN A 515 11.29 -30.75 -5.77
C GLN A 515 11.85 -30.86 -7.19
N VAL A 516 12.05 -32.08 -7.71
CA VAL A 516 12.42 -32.31 -9.11
C VAL A 516 11.36 -31.72 -10.05
N ASP A 517 10.08 -31.99 -9.78
CA ASP A 517 8.98 -31.44 -10.58
C ASP A 517 8.94 -29.91 -10.48
N GLN A 518 9.06 -29.36 -9.27
CA GLN A 518 9.10 -27.92 -9.06
C GLN A 518 10.32 -27.28 -9.73
N THR A 519 11.50 -27.91 -9.59
CA THR A 519 12.71 -27.43 -10.25
C THR A 519 12.55 -27.51 -11.77
N THR A 520 11.92 -28.56 -12.28
CA THR A 520 11.59 -28.70 -13.70
C THR A 520 10.62 -27.58 -14.18
N LYS A 521 9.58 -27.30 -13.36
CA LYS A 521 8.66 -26.18 -13.64
C LYS A 521 9.38 -24.84 -13.54
N SER A 522 10.28 -24.69 -12.57
CA SER A 522 11.11 -23.48 -12.42
C SER A 522 12.03 -23.28 -13.63
N ILE A 523 12.63 -24.35 -14.13
CA ILE A 523 13.43 -24.34 -15.36
C ILE A 523 12.54 -23.87 -16.53
N ALA A 524 11.34 -24.45 -16.68
CA ALA A 524 10.40 -24.06 -17.73
C ALA A 524 10.01 -22.58 -17.63
N VAL A 525 9.75 -22.11 -16.40
CA VAL A 525 9.45 -20.69 -16.15
C VAL A 525 10.65 -19.81 -16.49
N LEU A 526 11.87 -20.20 -16.12
CA LEU A 526 13.09 -19.46 -16.46
C LEU A 526 13.33 -19.46 -17.99
N GLN A 527 13.06 -20.57 -18.66
CA GLN A 527 13.11 -20.66 -20.13
C GLN A 527 12.07 -19.72 -20.76
N GLN A 528 10.85 -19.75 -20.25
CA GLN A 528 9.80 -18.84 -20.70
C GLN A 528 10.16 -17.37 -20.37
N GLN A 529 10.70 -17.11 -19.20
CA GLN A 529 11.20 -15.79 -18.81
C GLN A 529 12.32 -15.32 -19.74
N LEU A 530 13.25 -16.23 -20.08
CA LEU A 530 14.32 -15.94 -21.06
C LEU A 530 13.74 -15.55 -22.40
N GLU A 531 12.73 -16.30 -22.87
CA GLU A 531 12.09 -16.03 -24.14
C GLU A 531 11.31 -14.71 -24.12
N LEU A 532 10.57 -14.47 -23.02
CA LEU A 532 9.87 -13.21 -22.82
C LEU A 532 10.83 -12.02 -22.69
N GLN A 533 11.98 -12.23 -22.03
CA GLN A 533 13.00 -11.19 -21.95
C GLN A 533 13.66 -10.91 -23.29
N LYS A 534 13.89 -11.95 -24.11
CA LYS A 534 14.36 -11.76 -25.50
C LYS A 534 13.35 -10.99 -26.34
N GLN A 535 12.06 -11.34 -26.22
CA GLN A 535 10.99 -10.63 -26.91
C GLN A 535 10.87 -9.19 -26.40
N SER A 536 10.96 -9.01 -25.06
CA SER A 536 10.96 -7.68 -24.46
C SER A 536 12.15 -6.84 -24.90
N ALA A 537 13.34 -7.46 -24.98
CA ALA A 537 14.53 -6.78 -25.47
C ALA A 537 14.37 -6.36 -26.94
N ALA A 538 13.83 -7.26 -27.79
CA ALA A 538 13.55 -6.94 -29.17
C ALA A 538 12.51 -5.80 -29.31
N ALA A 539 11.43 -5.88 -28.52
CA ALA A 539 10.43 -4.82 -28.48
C ALA A 539 10.99 -3.50 -27.93
N THR A 540 11.88 -3.57 -26.93
CA THR A 540 12.54 -2.39 -26.38
C THR A 540 13.48 -1.78 -27.42
N ASP A 541 14.22 -2.61 -28.16
CA ASP A 541 15.10 -2.17 -29.24
C ASP A 541 14.31 -1.46 -30.35
N GLU A 542 13.19 -2.06 -30.77
CA GLU A 542 12.28 -1.44 -31.72
C GLU A 542 11.70 -0.13 -31.21
N GLN A 543 11.32 -0.08 -29.92
CA GLN A 543 10.85 1.15 -29.28
C GLN A 543 11.94 2.21 -29.21
N VAL A 544 13.17 1.81 -28.85
CA VAL A 544 14.34 2.73 -28.80
C VAL A 544 14.60 3.28 -30.18
N GLN A 545 14.58 2.43 -31.23
CA GLN A 545 14.73 2.89 -32.60
C GLN A 545 13.62 3.87 -33.00
N ALA A 546 12.36 3.52 -32.70
CA ALA A 546 11.22 4.42 -32.98
C ALA A 546 11.33 5.75 -32.22
N PHE A 547 11.88 5.69 -30.99
CA PHE A 547 12.14 6.91 -30.22
C PHE A 547 13.28 7.75 -30.81
N HIS A 548 14.35 7.09 -31.27
CA HIS A 548 15.43 7.78 -31.98
C HIS A 548 14.93 8.46 -33.25
N ASP A 549 14.09 7.76 -34.02
CA ASP A 549 13.46 8.32 -35.21
C ASP A 549 12.56 9.51 -34.87
N THR A 550 11.80 9.37 -33.77
CA THR A 550 10.94 10.45 -33.26
C THR A 550 11.77 11.66 -32.82
N VAL A 551 12.86 11.41 -32.07
CA VAL A 551 13.79 12.48 -31.66
C VAL A 551 14.46 13.11 -32.88
N GLY A 552 14.82 12.30 -33.88
CA GLY A 552 15.31 12.77 -35.17
C GLY A 552 14.33 13.75 -35.83
N THR A 553 13.07 13.31 -35.91
CA THR A 553 11.98 14.14 -36.47
C THR A 553 11.73 15.41 -35.65
N ILE A 554 11.74 15.29 -34.31
CA ILE A 554 11.59 16.46 -33.42
C ILE A 554 12.75 17.44 -33.59
N ASN A 555 13.99 16.91 -33.72
CA ASN A 555 15.16 17.73 -33.95
C ASN A 555 15.10 18.41 -35.33
N GLU A 556 14.64 17.71 -36.35
CA GLU A 556 14.42 18.28 -37.68
C GLU A 556 13.35 19.40 -37.66
N VAL A 557 12.26 19.15 -36.91
CA VAL A 557 11.24 20.18 -36.64
C VAL A 557 11.85 21.36 -35.88
N ARG A 558 12.62 21.10 -34.84
CA ARG A 558 13.31 22.15 -34.05
C ARG A 558 14.25 22.97 -34.92
N ASP A 559 15.07 22.31 -35.74
CA ASP A 559 16.04 23.00 -36.61
C ASP A 559 15.33 23.83 -37.69
N ASN A 560 14.20 23.31 -38.24
CA ASN A 560 13.35 24.06 -39.15
C ASN A 560 12.70 25.26 -38.45
N LEU A 561 12.27 25.07 -37.17
CA LEU A 561 11.71 26.15 -36.37
C LEU A 561 12.76 27.15 -35.89
N ALA A 562 14.00 26.70 -35.62
CA ALA A 562 15.11 27.58 -35.32
C ALA A 562 15.44 28.49 -36.52
N ASN A 563 15.43 27.95 -37.74
CA ASN A 563 15.57 28.74 -38.96
C ASN A 563 14.45 29.76 -39.11
N PHE A 564 13.20 29.36 -38.75
CA PHE A 564 12.06 30.29 -38.73
C PHE A 564 12.23 31.36 -37.65
N ASP A 565 12.65 31.00 -36.46
CA ASP A 565 12.89 31.91 -35.34
C ASP A 565 14.01 32.89 -35.70
N ASP A 566 15.11 32.41 -36.29
CA ASP A 566 16.22 33.23 -36.75
C ASP A 566 15.79 34.26 -37.80
N PHE A 567 14.94 33.85 -38.75
CA PHE A 567 14.38 34.73 -39.75
C PHE A 567 13.50 35.82 -39.13
N PHE A 568 12.69 35.45 -38.17
CA PHE A 568 11.73 36.35 -37.52
C PHE A 568 12.28 36.98 -36.22
N ARG A 569 13.54 36.76 -35.86
CA ARG A 569 14.15 37.23 -34.62
C ARG A 569 13.98 38.75 -34.39
N PRO A 570 14.11 39.62 -35.38
CA PRO A 570 13.88 41.06 -35.18
C PRO A 570 12.43 41.35 -34.79
N LEU A 571 11.48 40.63 -35.38
CA LEU A 571 10.06 40.77 -35.10
C LEU A 571 9.68 40.23 -33.73
N ARG A 572 10.26 39.07 -33.39
CA ARG A 572 10.13 38.44 -32.06
C ARG A 572 10.63 39.39 -30.96
N ASN A 573 11.81 39.95 -31.12
CA ASN A 573 12.38 40.90 -30.16
C ASN A 573 11.50 42.14 -30.01
N TYR A 574 10.95 42.67 -31.11
CA TYR A 574 10.03 43.79 -31.06
C TYR A 574 8.76 43.45 -30.23
N PHE A 575 8.11 42.32 -30.47
CA PHE A 575 6.93 41.86 -29.73
C PHE A 575 7.23 41.51 -28.28
N TYR A 576 8.43 41.06 -27.97
CA TYR A 576 8.85 40.80 -26.58
C TYR A 576 8.90 42.04 -25.72
N TRP A 577 9.39 43.15 -26.29
CA TRP A 577 9.59 44.43 -25.58
C TRP A 577 8.39 45.39 -25.69
N GLU A 578 7.35 45.00 -26.46
CA GLU A 578 6.14 45.82 -26.59
C GLU A 578 5.29 45.76 -25.32
N PRO A 579 5.18 46.86 -24.56
CA PRO A 579 4.47 46.83 -23.27
C PRO A 579 3.00 46.47 -23.35
N HIS A 580 2.35 46.77 -24.48
CA HIS A 580 0.92 46.56 -24.72
C HIS A 580 0.64 45.41 -25.67
N CYS A 581 1.57 44.47 -25.86
CA CYS A 581 1.45 43.38 -26.81
C CYS A 581 0.18 42.51 -26.56
N PHE A 582 -0.18 42.30 -25.32
CA PHE A 582 -1.33 41.48 -24.97
C PHE A 582 -2.68 42.15 -25.19
N ASP A 583 -2.68 43.50 -25.32
CA ASP A 583 -3.87 44.27 -25.64
C ASP A 583 -4.14 44.29 -27.17
N ILE A 584 -3.16 43.89 -27.96
CA ILE A 584 -3.23 43.85 -29.42
C ILE A 584 -3.35 42.38 -29.86
N PRO A 585 -4.50 41.94 -30.39
CA PRO A 585 -4.73 40.50 -30.69
C PRO A 585 -3.69 39.89 -31.64
N SER A 586 -3.21 40.64 -32.64
CA SER A 586 -2.19 40.12 -33.57
C SER A 586 -0.80 40.06 -32.94
N CYS A 587 -0.46 40.94 -32.03
CA CYS A 587 0.80 40.91 -31.30
C CYS A 587 0.84 39.77 -30.27
N ALA A 588 -0.26 39.64 -29.52
CA ALA A 588 -0.47 38.53 -28.57
C ALA A 588 -0.43 37.17 -29.24
N ALA A 589 -1.07 37.03 -30.40
CA ALA A 589 -1.09 35.79 -31.17
C ALA A 589 0.30 35.39 -31.68
N LEU A 590 1.05 36.34 -32.24
CA LEU A 590 2.40 36.09 -32.76
C LEU A 590 3.38 35.79 -31.65
N ARG A 591 3.33 36.51 -30.53
CA ARG A 591 4.13 36.25 -29.35
C ARG A 591 3.85 34.83 -28.81
N SER A 592 2.59 34.38 -28.76
CA SER A 592 2.24 33.00 -28.38
C SER A 592 2.82 31.95 -29.33
N VAL A 593 2.97 32.23 -30.60
CA VAL A 593 3.66 31.34 -31.54
C VAL A 593 5.14 31.20 -31.16
N PHE A 594 5.82 32.31 -30.91
CA PHE A 594 7.25 32.29 -30.52
C PHE A 594 7.46 31.59 -29.16
N ASP A 595 6.61 31.81 -28.18
CA ASP A 595 6.64 31.13 -26.89
C ASP A 595 6.42 29.60 -27.03
N SER A 596 5.61 29.22 -28.03
CA SER A 596 5.42 27.80 -28.38
C SER A 596 6.67 27.17 -29.03
N LEU A 597 7.43 27.94 -29.80
CA LEU A 597 8.69 27.51 -30.40
C LEU A 597 9.74 27.23 -29.32
N ASP A 598 9.84 28.09 -28.28
CA ASP A 598 10.73 27.86 -27.15
C ASP A 598 10.34 26.57 -26.39
N GLY A 599 9.05 26.28 -26.30
CA GLY A 599 8.54 25.04 -25.72
C GLY A 599 9.01 23.78 -26.49
N ILE A 600 9.11 23.86 -27.82
CA ILE A 600 9.57 22.74 -28.66
C ILE A 600 11.07 22.48 -28.44
N SER A 601 11.88 23.52 -28.26
CA SER A 601 13.29 23.35 -27.90
C SER A 601 13.48 22.67 -26.55
N ALA A 602 12.72 23.09 -25.53
CA ALA A 602 12.72 22.45 -24.23
C ALA A 602 12.22 20.99 -24.29
N LEU A 603 11.24 20.71 -25.17
CA LEU A 603 10.74 19.38 -25.40
C LEU A 603 11.81 18.47 -26.04
N SER A 604 12.54 18.98 -27.06
CA SER A 604 13.65 18.27 -27.69
C SER A 604 14.72 17.85 -26.66
N ASP A 605 15.11 18.75 -25.76
CA ASP A 605 16.10 18.46 -24.74
C ASP A 605 15.62 17.41 -23.72
N GLN A 606 14.31 17.41 -23.40
CA GLN A 606 13.74 16.40 -22.55
C GLN A 606 13.64 15.03 -23.23
N PHE A 607 13.22 15.00 -24.50
CA PHE A 607 13.21 13.76 -25.25
C PHE A 607 14.61 13.19 -25.46
N ALA A 608 15.64 14.02 -25.67
CA ALA A 608 17.02 13.57 -25.73
C ALA A 608 17.46 12.88 -24.42
N LYS A 609 17.04 13.42 -23.26
CA LYS A 609 17.32 12.77 -21.95
C LYS A 609 16.57 11.43 -21.80
N VAL A 610 15.33 11.38 -22.26
CA VAL A 610 14.54 10.14 -22.25
C VAL A 610 15.21 9.10 -23.16
N THR A 611 15.62 9.49 -24.35
CA THR A 611 16.32 8.60 -25.29
C THR A 611 17.61 8.07 -24.66
N ALA A 612 18.43 8.95 -24.06
CA ALA A 612 19.64 8.52 -23.37
C ALA A 612 19.38 7.56 -22.19
N SER A 613 18.23 7.67 -21.56
CA SER A 613 17.82 6.74 -20.50
C SER A 613 17.32 5.40 -21.07
N LEU A 614 16.63 5.45 -22.20
CA LEU A 614 16.18 4.27 -22.94
C LEU A 614 17.38 3.51 -23.54
N ASP A 615 18.38 4.23 -24.07
CA ASP A 615 19.64 3.62 -24.55
C ASP A 615 20.37 2.87 -23.43
N LYS A 616 20.42 3.46 -22.21
CA LYS A 616 20.96 2.77 -21.04
C LYS A 616 20.15 1.53 -20.69
N LEU A 617 18.81 1.62 -20.75
CA LEU A 617 17.93 0.51 -20.48
C LEU A 617 18.16 -0.60 -21.51
N ASN A 618 18.25 -0.26 -22.80
CA ASN A 618 18.52 -1.20 -23.88
C ASN A 618 19.90 -1.87 -23.71
N ALA A 619 20.91 -1.11 -23.31
CA ALA A 619 22.25 -1.63 -23.03
C ALA A 619 22.31 -2.61 -21.83
N LEU A 620 21.36 -2.52 -20.90
CA LEU A 620 21.24 -3.45 -19.77
C LEU A 620 20.51 -4.75 -20.12
N GLN A 621 19.64 -4.73 -21.13
CA GLN A 621 18.85 -5.89 -21.54
C GLN A 621 19.69 -7.13 -21.87
N PRO A 622 20.77 -7.03 -22.68
CA PRO A 622 21.62 -8.19 -22.95
C PRO A 622 22.29 -8.75 -21.69
N GLN A 623 22.62 -7.87 -20.73
CA GLN A 623 23.24 -8.30 -19.48
C GLN A 623 22.24 -9.08 -18.61
N LEU A 624 20.99 -8.62 -18.56
CA LEU A 624 19.91 -9.31 -17.86
C LEU A 624 19.59 -10.65 -18.50
N ILE A 625 19.55 -10.71 -19.82
CA ILE A 625 19.33 -11.95 -20.58
C ILE A 625 20.47 -12.94 -20.33
N ALA A 626 21.72 -12.45 -20.28
CA ALA A 626 22.91 -13.29 -20.06
C ALA A 626 22.95 -13.90 -18.64
N LEU A 627 22.22 -13.35 -17.68
CA LEU A 627 22.16 -13.89 -16.32
C LEU A 627 21.23 -15.11 -16.19
N ILE A 628 20.29 -15.29 -17.13
CA ILE A 628 19.29 -16.36 -17.02
C ILE A 628 19.86 -17.73 -17.41
N PRO A 629 20.63 -17.90 -18.51
CA PRO A 629 21.17 -19.20 -18.88
C PRO A 629 22.00 -19.85 -17.76
N PRO A 630 22.92 -19.16 -17.07
CA PRO A 630 23.60 -19.74 -15.93
C PRO A 630 22.67 -20.18 -14.78
N GLN A 631 21.57 -19.46 -14.60
CA GLN A 631 20.56 -19.86 -13.61
C GLN A 631 19.81 -21.13 -14.04
N ILE A 632 19.53 -21.27 -15.33
CA ILE A 632 18.94 -22.50 -15.89
C ILE A 632 19.92 -23.67 -15.68
N ASP A 633 21.20 -23.48 -16.03
CA ASP A 633 22.23 -24.53 -15.86
C ASP A 633 22.35 -24.97 -14.40
N ILE A 634 22.32 -24.01 -13.46
CA ILE A 634 22.31 -24.29 -12.01
C ILE A 634 21.06 -25.08 -11.60
N GLN A 635 19.90 -24.70 -12.13
CA GLN A 635 18.66 -25.41 -11.83
C GLN A 635 18.62 -26.80 -12.46
N GLU A 636 19.19 -26.97 -13.65
CA GLU A 636 19.34 -28.29 -14.28
C GLU A 636 20.27 -29.19 -13.49
N ALA A 637 21.43 -28.65 -13.08
CA ALA A 637 22.35 -29.36 -12.20
C ALA A 637 21.71 -29.72 -10.85
N ASN A 638 20.92 -28.82 -10.29
CA ASN A 638 20.15 -29.07 -9.05
C ASN A 638 19.11 -30.17 -9.24
N ARG A 639 18.36 -30.13 -10.36
CA ARG A 639 17.38 -31.19 -10.71
C ARG A 639 18.09 -32.56 -10.79
N ASP A 640 19.21 -32.62 -11.50
CA ASP A 640 19.94 -33.86 -11.73
C ASP A 640 20.55 -34.39 -10.41
N LEU A 641 21.01 -33.47 -9.55
CA LEU A 641 21.46 -33.82 -8.18
C LEU A 641 20.30 -34.37 -7.33
N LEU A 642 19.13 -33.74 -7.41
CA LEU A 642 17.92 -34.20 -6.72
C LEU A 642 17.48 -35.59 -7.21
N GLN A 643 17.54 -35.83 -8.52
CA GLN A 643 17.25 -37.14 -9.11
C GLN A 643 18.24 -38.23 -8.63
N SER A 644 19.54 -37.89 -8.59
CA SER A 644 20.56 -38.78 -8.06
C SER A 644 20.35 -39.05 -6.57
N ASN A 645 20.02 -38.03 -5.79
CA ASN A 645 19.69 -38.17 -4.37
C ASN A 645 18.45 -39.04 -4.16
N TYR A 646 17.42 -38.88 -4.99
CA TYR A 646 16.24 -39.73 -4.97
C TYR A 646 16.59 -41.20 -5.20
N ALA A 647 17.38 -41.47 -6.24
CA ALA A 647 17.80 -42.84 -6.56
C ALA A 647 18.63 -43.45 -5.43
N THR A 648 19.54 -42.67 -4.85
CA THR A 648 20.38 -43.13 -3.71
C THR A 648 19.54 -43.38 -2.47
N THR A 649 18.64 -42.47 -2.14
CA THR A 649 17.73 -42.57 -1.00
C THR A 649 16.79 -43.76 -1.16
N GLY A 650 16.25 -43.97 -2.36
CA GLY A 650 15.42 -45.12 -2.69
C GLY A 650 16.15 -46.45 -2.53
N GLY A 651 17.37 -46.53 -3.00
CA GLY A 651 18.24 -47.70 -2.84
C GLY A 651 18.55 -48.01 -1.35
N THR A 652 18.91 -46.97 -0.60
CA THR A 652 19.20 -47.11 0.86
C THR A 652 17.93 -47.50 1.63
N ASN A 653 16.76 -46.93 1.26
CA ASN A 653 15.45 -47.31 1.87
C ASN A 653 15.11 -48.75 1.60
N THR A 654 15.25 -49.19 0.33
CA THR A 654 14.95 -50.59 -0.02
C THR A 654 15.82 -51.55 0.76
N GLN A 655 17.12 -51.27 0.86
CA GLN A 655 18.06 -52.06 1.63
C GLN A 655 17.72 -52.09 3.13
N SER A 656 17.30 -50.93 3.68
CA SER A 656 16.92 -50.81 5.09
C SER A 656 15.60 -51.50 5.38
N GLN A 657 14.63 -51.41 4.44
CA GLN A 657 13.36 -52.16 4.53
C GLN A 657 13.54 -53.68 4.48
N GLU A 658 14.42 -54.14 3.62
CA GLU A 658 14.77 -55.57 3.58
C GLU A 658 15.45 -56.05 4.85
N ALA A 659 16.37 -55.22 5.41
CA ALA A 659 17.01 -55.52 6.68
C ALA A 659 16.02 -55.59 7.86
N LEU A 660 15.02 -54.70 7.87
CA LEU A 660 13.95 -54.68 8.86
C LEU A 660 12.94 -55.80 8.70
N LYS A 661 12.62 -56.22 7.46
CA LYS A 661 11.79 -57.41 7.19
C LYS A 661 12.43 -58.68 7.70
N ASN A 662 13.74 -58.75 7.72
CA ASN A 662 14.48 -59.91 8.18
C ASN A 662 14.74 -59.93 9.69
N ALA A 663 14.61 -58.75 10.39
CA ALA A 663 15.01 -58.61 11.79
C ALA A 663 13.96 -59.06 12.82
N THR A 664 12.73 -59.41 12.47
CA THR A 664 11.72 -59.71 13.49
C THR A 664 10.77 -60.83 13.10
N ALA A 665 11.04 -62.03 13.54
CA ALA A 665 10.08 -63.12 13.60
C ALA A 665 8.87 -62.81 14.51
N LEU A 666 9.02 -61.84 15.43
CA LEU A 666 7.94 -61.36 16.30
C LEU A 666 6.99 -60.39 15.60
N GLY A 667 7.53 -59.48 14.76
CA GLY A 667 6.72 -58.55 13.97
C GLY A 667 5.79 -59.25 13.01
N LYS A 668 6.20 -60.41 12.48
CA LYS A 668 5.40 -61.20 11.53
C LYS A 668 4.15 -61.81 12.15
N ALA A 669 4.16 -62.13 13.45
CA ALA A 669 2.97 -62.67 14.15
C ALA A 669 1.89 -61.59 14.40
N PHE A 670 2.26 -60.32 14.47
CA PHE A 670 1.33 -59.21 14.61
C PHE A 670 0.86 -58.65 13.26
N ASP A 671 1.74 -58.73 12.21
CA ASP A 671 1.35 -58.36 10.85
C ASP A 671 0.31 -59.32 10.23
N ASP A 672 0.31 -60.57 10.67
CA ASP A 672 -0.70 -61.56 10.27
C ASP A 672 -2.08 -61.27 10.88
N ALA A 673 -2.20 -60.40 11.85
CA ALA A 673 -3.45 -59.98 12.46
C ALA A 673 -4.17 -58.86 11.67
N LYS A 674 -3.78 -58.64 10.41
CA LYS A 674 -4.36 -57.73 9.40
C LYS A 674 -5.56 -56.91 9.84
N ASN A 675 -5.33 -55.71 10.37
CA ASN A 675 -6.28 -54.65 10.46
C ASN A 675 -5.83 -53.50 9.59
N ASP A 676 -5.86 -53.68 8.28
CA ASP A 676 -5.36 -52.70 7.28
C ASP A 676 -6.12 -51.36 7.28
N ASP A 677 -7.27 -51.26 7.93
CA ASP A 677 -8.09 -50.05 7.98
C ASP A 677 -8.27 -49.45 9.39
N SER A 678 -7.74 -50.06 10.45
CA SER A 678 -7.90 -49.55 11.80
C SER A 678 -6.53 -49.42 12.50
N PHE A 679 -6.16 -48.17 12.79
CA PHE A 679 -5.03 -47.90 13.67
C PHE A 679 -5.33 -48.36 15.08
N TYR A 680 -4.51 -49.22 15.63
CA TYR A 680 -4.67 -49.72 17.00
C TYR A 680 -3.36 -49.55 17.79
N LEU A 681 -3.47 -48.79 18.87
CA LEU A 681 -2.41 -48.59 19.83
C LEU A 681 -2.80 -49.32 21.13
N PRO A 682 -2.04 -50.34 21.57
CA PRO A 682 -2.41 -51.06 22.78
C PRO A 682 -2.26 -50.15 24.03
N PRO A 683 -3.05 -50.38 25.11
CA PRO A 683 -2.99 -49.53 26.31
C PRO A 683 -1.60 -49.40 26.93
N GLU A 684 -0.82 -50.48 26.85
CA GLU A 684 0.55 -50.54 27.37
C GLU A 684 1.53 -49.54 26.68
N ALA A 685 1.18 -49.12 25.46
CA ALA A 685 1.98 -48.12 24.74
C ALA A 685 1.97 -46.73 25.45
N PHE A 686 0.88 -46.41 26.13
CA PHE A 686 0.74 -45.15 26.86
C PHE A 686 1.61 -45.09 28.13
N ASP A 687 2.10 -46.23 28.61
CA ASP A 687 3.03 -46.31 29.77
C ASP A 687 4.50 -46.26 29.38
N ASN A 688 4.80 -46.42 28.10
CA ASN A 688 6.19 -46.36 27.60
C ASN A 688 6.76 -44.93 27.71
N ALA A 689 8.01 -44.81 28.23
CA ALA A 689 8.66 -43.51 28.47
C ALA A 689 8.97 -42.76 27.19
N ASP A 690 9.33 -43.43 26.11
CA ASP A 690 9.64 -42.81 24.82
C ASP A 690 8.37 -42.36 24.12
N PHE A 691 7.27 -43.12 24.19
CA PHE A 691 5.96 -42.71 23.68
C PHE A 691 5.43 -41.50 24.46
N LYS A 692 5.62 -41.47 25.80
CA LYS A 692 5.26 -40.34 26.65
C LYS A 692 6.02 -39.04 26.26
N ARG A 693 7.26 -39.14 25.79
CA ARG A 693 7.96 -37.98 25.23
C ARG A 693 7.37 -37.53 23.93
N GLY A 694 7.11 -38.44 22.99
CA GLY A 694 6.43 -38.11 21.72
C GLY A 694 5.00 -37.60 21.91
N LEU A 695 4.28 -38.10 22.93
CA LEU A 695 2.93 -37.61 23.28
C LEU A 695 2.94 -36.13 23.62
N LYS A 696 3.94 -35.59 24.29
CA LYS A 696 4.01 -34.17 24.66
C LYS A 696 3.96 -33.23 23.47
N LEU A 697 4.36 -33.67 22.30
CA LEU A 697 4.35 -32.85 21.10
C LEU A 697 2.97 -32.75 20.49
N PHE A 698 2.15 -33.81 20.63
CA PHE A 698 0.88 -33.92 19.93
C PHE A 698 -0.32 -33.95 20.87
N MET A 699 -0.11 -34.12 22.18
CA MET A 699 -1.17 -34.13 23.17
C MET A 699 -0.86 -33.22 24.35
N SER A 700 -1.89 -32.54 24.84
CA SER A 700 -1.81 -31.69 26.01
C SER A 700 -1.47 -32.50 27.29
N PRO A 701 -0.88 -31.87 28.34
CA PRO A 701 -0.54 -32.56 29.58
C PRO A 701 -1.74 -33.25 30.22
N ASP A 702 -2.93 -32.68 30.13
CA ASP A 702 -4.18 -33.25 30.65
C ASP A 702 -4.79 -34.35 29.74
N GLY A 703 -4.22 -34.57 28.55
CA GLY A 703 -4.70 -35.53 27.59
C GLY A 703 -5.99 -35.15 26.86
N LYS A 704 -6.55 -33.98 27.15
CA LYS A 704 -7.83 -33.52 26.59
C LYS A 704 -7.76 -32.82 25.26
N ALA A 705 -6.57 -32.45 24.82
CA ALA A 705 -6.37 -31.83 23.52
C ALA A 705 -5.30 -32.59 22.71
N ALA A 706 -5.61 -32.84 21.46
CA ALA A 706 -4.66 -33.38 20.48
C ALA A 706 -4.43 -32.37 19.37
N ARG A 707 -3.14 -32.11 19.03
CA ARG A 707 -2.78 -31.23 17.91
C ARG A 707 -2.18 -32.00 16.75
N MET A 708 -2.43 -31.49 15.57
CA MET A 708 -1.86 -31.96 14.31
C MET A 708 -1.14 -30.80 13.64
N THR A 709 0.02 -31.08 13.05
CA THR A 709 0.75 -30.13 12.24
C THR A 709 0.50 -30.45 10.77
N ILE A 710 0.00 -29.45 10.01
CA ILE A 710 -0.46 -29.62 8.64
C ILE A 710 0.40 -28.79 7.73
N THR A 711 0.93 -29.41 6.68
CA THR A 711 1.73 -28.76 5.65
C THR A 711 0.92 -28.68 4.36
N HIS A 712 0.76 -27.48 3.82
CA HIS A 712 0.08 -27.23 2.55
C HIS A 712 0.90 -27.75 1.36
N GLU A 713 0.22 -27.97 0.26
CA GLU A 713 0.84 -28.07 -1.06
C GLU A 713 0.99 -26.65 -1.62
N GLY A 714 2.23 -26.16 -1.77
CA GLY A 714 2.50 -24.77 -2.15
C GLY A 714 2.52 -23.80 -0.97
N THR A 715 2.55 -22.51 -1.27
CA THR A 715 2.68 -21.42 -0.28
C THR A 715 1.36 -21.16 0.45
N PRO A 716 1.30 -21.28 1.79
CA PRO A 716 0.07 -21.05 2.56
C PRO A 716 -0.40 -19.60 2.54
N ALA A 717 0.48 -18.63 2.27
CA ALA A 717 0.17 -17.21 2.21
C ALA A 717 -0.45 -16.74 0.86
N THR A 718 -0.74 -17.67 -0.03
CA THR A 718 -1.44 -17.38 -1.30
C THR A 718 -2.96 -17.47 -1.16
N PRO A 719 -3.75 -16.82 -2.03
CA PRO A 719 -5.20 -17.00 -2.05
C PRO A 719 -5.64 -18.47 -2.16
N GLU A 720 -4.84 -19.30 -2.85
CA GLU A 720 -5.07 -20.72 -2.98
C GLU A 720 -4.87 -21.43 -1.64
N GLY A 721 -3.72 -21.21 -0.96
CA GLY A 721 -3.45 -21.76 0.37
C GLY A 721 -4.49 -21.34 1.40
N ILE A 722 -4.91 -20.08 1.39
CA ILE A 722 -5.96 -19.54 2.25
C ILE A 722 -7.29 -20.27 2.02
N SER A 723 -7.62 -20.59 0.77
CA SER A 723 -8.88 -21.28 0.41
C SER A 723 -8.98 -22.70 0.97
N HIS A 724 -7.86 -23.34 1.31
CA HIS A 724 -7.84 -24.70 1.86
C HIS A 724 -8.34 -24.78 3.30
N ILE A 725 -8.31 -23.67 4.07
CA ILE A 725 -8.63 -23.66 5.51
C ILE A 725 -10.06 -24.13 5.80
N ASP A 726 -11.06 -23.69 5.01
CA ASP A 726 -12.43 -24.13 5.21
C ASP A 726 -12.61 -25.61 4.88
N ALA A 727 -12.01 -26.07 3.80
CA ALA A 727 -12.04 -27.48 3.41
C ALA A 727 -11.39 -28.36 4.48
N LEU A 728 -10.23 -27.92 5.00
CA LEU A 728 -9.50 -28.57 6.08
C LEU A 728 -10.35 -28.67 7.36
N ARG A 729 -10.95 -27.56 7.79
CA ARG A 729 -11.81 -27.52 8.98
C ARG A 729 -13.04 -28.44 8.81
N ASN A 730 -13.68 -28.41 7.66
CA ASN A 730 -14.83 -29.23 7.34
C ASN A 730 -14.48 -30.71 7.29
N SER A 731 -13.34 -31.07 6.68
CA SER A 731 -12.86 -32.47 6.63
C SER A 731 -12.60 -33.02 8.03
N ALA A 732 -12.00 -32.21 8.91
CA ALA A 732 -11.79 -32.58 10.30
C ALA A 732 -13.13 -32.75 11.05
N PHE A 733 -14.07 -31.83 10.86
CA PHE A 733 -15.40 -31.88 11.46
C PHE A 733 -16.19 -33.11 11.00
N ASP A 734 -16.14 -33.40 9.69
CA ASP A 734 -16.85 -34.55 9.12
C ASP A 734 -16.28 -35.90 9.63
N ALA A 735 -14.95 -35.91 9.87
CA ALA A 735 -14.29 -37.12 10.36
C ALA A 735 -14.66 -37.48 11.81
N ILE A 736 -15.00 -36.50 12.67
CA ILE A 736 -15.39 -36.75 14.07
C ILE A 736 -16.91 -37.04 14.21
N LYS A 737 -17.73 -36.77 13.20
CA LYS A 737 -19.18 -37.03 13.26
C LYS A 737 -19.51 -38.48 13.59
N ALA A 738 -20.50 -38.65 14.45
CA ALA A 738 -20.96 -39.97 14.93
C ALA A 738 -19.85 -40.79 15.60
N THR A 739 -18.88 -40.18 16.22
CA THR A 739 -17.82 -40.76 17.04
C THR A 739 -17.91 -40.24 18.47
N PRO A 740 -17.23 -40.84 19.45
CA PRO A 740 -17.09 -40.31 20.80
C PRO A 740 -16.56 -38.88 20.86
N LEU A 741 -15.85 -38.42 19.83
CA LEU A 741 -15.34 -37.06 19.71
C LEU A 741 -16.29 -36.12 18.94
N SER A 742 -17.56 -36.49 18.74
CA SER A 742 -18.52 -35.66 17.99
C SER A 742 -18.76 -34.28 18.60
N ASP A 743 -18.64 -34.16 19.91
CA ASP A 743 -18.78 -32.90 20.64
C ASP A 743 -17.48 -32.15 20.86
N ALA A 744 -16.35 -32.67 20.34
CA ALA A 744 -15.05 -32.05 20.44
C ALA A 744 -14.99 -30.75 19.64
N LYS A 745 -14.27 -29.77 20.18
CA LYS A 745 -14.04 -28.50 19.53
C LYS A 745 -12.80 -28.56 18.65
N ILE A 746 -12.91 -28.02 17.46
CA ILE A 746 -11.81 -27.95 16.49
C ILE A 746 -11.33 -26.52 16.36
N TYR A 747 -10.02 -26.33 16.59
CA TYR A 747 -9.32 -25.07 16.44
C TYR A 747 -8.29 -25.20 15.33
N VAL A 748 -8.20 -24.18 14.47
CA VAL A 748 -7.21 -24.13 13.40
C VAL A 748 -6.46 -22.81 13.52
N ALA A 749 -5.15 -22.89 13.60
CA ALA A 749 -4.24 -21.74 13.72
C ALA A 749 -3.00 -21.95 12.84
N GLY A 750 -2.39 -20.89 12.37
CA GLY A 750 -1.20 -20.90 11.53
C GLY A 750 -1.24 -19.84 10.46
N THR A 751 -0.34 -19.93 9.50
CA THR A 751 -0.13 -18.87 8.51
C THR A 751 -1.35 -18.66 7.62
N ALA A 752 -1.89 -19.70 7.00
CA ALA A 752 -3.03 -19.55 6.08
C ALA A 752 -4.31 -19.14 6.82
N SER A 753 -4.56 -19.68 8.04
CA SER A 753 -5.70 -19.28 8.86
C SER A 753 -5.61 -17.82 9.31
N THR A 754 -4.42 -17.34 9.67
CA THR A 754 -4.19 -15.94 10.02
C THR A 754 -4.47 -15.02 8.83
N TYR A 755 -3.96 -15.34 7.65
CA TYR A 755 -4.25 -14.56 6.44
C TYR A 755 -5.70 -14.66 5.98
N LYS A 756 -6.38 -15.77 6.27
CA LYS A 756 -7.82 -15.88 6.05
C LYS A 756 -8.60 -14.87 6.90
N ASP A 757 -8.29 -14.79 8.17
CA ASP A 757 -8.93 -13.82 9.07
C ASP A 757 -8.64 -12.37 8.62
N ILE A 758 -7.41 -12.07 8.16
CA ILE A 758 -7.06 -10.78 7.56
C ILE A 758 -7.88 -10.53 6.29
N GLN A 759 -8.03 -11.52 5.43
CA GLN A 759 -8.79 -11.41 4.18
C GLN A 759 -10.27 -11.13 4.44
N GLU A 760 -10.89 -11.88 5.35
CA GLU A 760 -12.28 -11.69 5.74
C GLU A 760 -12.49 -10.34 6.45
N GLY A 761 -11.61 -10.02 7.41
CA GLY A 761 -11.63 -8.76 8.14
C GLY A 761 -11.44 -7.56 7.22
N SER A 762 -10.42 -7.60 6.35
CA SER A 762 -10.12 -6.51 5.41
C SER A 762 -11.24 -6.28 4.40
N THR A 763 -11.86 -7.36 3.89
CA THR A 763 -13.00 -7.26 2.95
C THR A 763 -14.20 -6.58 3.62
N TYR A 764 -14.51 -6.97 4.85
CA TYR A 764 -15.59 -6.36 5.63
C TYR A 764 -15.28 -4.89 5.96
N ASP A 765 -14.07 -4.62 6.41
CA ASP A 765 -13.60 -3.28 6.77
C ASP A 765 -13.62 -2.34 5.56
N LEU A 766 -13.16 -2.81 4.40
CA LEU A 766 -13.21 -2.05 3.16
C LEU A 766 -14.63 -1.65 2.77
N LEU A 767 -15.56 -2.58 2.90
CA LEU A 767 -16.98 -2.31 2.59
C LEU A 767 -17.55 -1.26 3.52
N ILE A 768 -17.35 -1.39 4.84
CA ILE A 768 -17.85 -0.43 5.84
C ILE A 768 -17.22 0.94 5.63
N VAL A 769 -15.89 1.00 5.50
CA VAL A 769 -15.20 2.28 5.33
C VAL A 769 -15.58 2.95 4.01
N ALA A 770 -15.68 2.20 2.92
CA ALA A 770 -16.11 2.75 1.64
C ALA A 770 -17.52 3.33 1.73
N ILE A 771 -18.47 2.60 2.31
CA ILE A 771 -19.86 3.09 2.50
C ILE A 771 -19.87 4.30 3.42
N ALA A 772 -19.19 4.25 4.57
CA ALA A 772 -19.16 5.34 5.54
C ALA A 772 -18.51 6.60 4.94
N ALA A 773 -17.38 6.45 4.26
CA ALA A 773 -16.68 7.55 3.59
C ALA A 773 -17.54 8.16 2.47
N ILE A 774 -18.13 7.33 1.61
CA ILE A 774 -19.01 7.80 0.53
C ILE A 774 -20.22 8.55 1.12
N ALA A 775 -20.86 8.01 2.15
CA ALA A 775 -22.00 8.66 2.80
C ALA A 775 -21.61 9.99 3.44
N LEU A 776 -20.49 10.04 4.15
CA LEU A 776 -19.96 11.25 4.76
C LEU A 776 -19.57 12.30 3.71
N ILE A 777 -18.86 11.91 2.67
CA ILE A 777 -18.48 12.80 1.56
C ILE A 777 -19.74 13.33 0.87
N LEU A 778 -20.74 12.48 0.61
CA LEU A 778 -22.00 12.89 0.02
C LEU A 778 -22.71 13.93 0.90
N LEU A 779 -22.77 13.72 2.19
CA LEU A 779 -23.36 14.65 3.15
C LEU A 779 -22.64 15.99 3.15
N ILE A 780 -21.31 15.99 3.21
CA ILE A 780 -20.50 17.21 3.16
C ILE A 780 -20.70 17.92 1.82
N MET A 781 -20.71 17.19 0.70
CA MET A 781 -20.93 17.75 -0.63
C MET A 781 -22.31 18.36 -0.80
N VAL A 782 -23.36 17.73 -0.27
CA VAL A 782 -24.71 18.29 -0.25
C VAL A 782 -24.74 19.59 0.54
N PHE A 783 -24.09 19.63 1.70
CA PHE A 783 -24.06 20.82 2.55
C PHE A 783 -23.35 22.00 1.87
N ILE A 784 -22.19 21.75 1.23
CA ILE A 784 -21.38 22.79 0.58
C ILE A 784 -22.01 23.25 -0.74
N THR A 785 -22.39 22.32 -1.59
CA THR A 785 -22.97 22.65 -2.91
C THR A 785 -24.39 23.16 -2.79
N ARG A 786 -25.11 22.75 -1.74
CA ARG A 786 -26.53 22.93 -1.57
C ARG A 786 -27.34 22.34 -2.74
N SER A 787 -26.80 21.33 -3.39
CA SER A 787 -27.40 20.64 -4.51
C SER A 787 -27.23 19.14 -4.36
N MET A 788 -28.33 18.41 -4.37
CA MET A 788 -28.32 16.95 -4.27
C MET A 788 -27.71 16.31 -5.52
N VAL A 789 -28.11 16.81 -6.70
CA VAL A 789 -27.64 16.24 -7.98
C VAL A 789 -26.16 16.48 -8.19
N ALA A 790 -25.67 17.69 -7.91
CA ALA A 790 -24.25 17.98 -8.00
C ALA A 790 -23.42 17.09 -7.04
N ALA A 791 -23.89 16.90 -5.81
CA ALA A 791 -23.23 16.04 -4.84
C ALA A 791 -23.16 14.57 -5.32
N VAL A 792 -24.28 14.03 -5.82
CA VAL A 792 -24.33 12.65 -6.37
C VAL A 792 -23.43 12.51 -7.58
N VAL A 793 -23.38 13.49 -8.48
CA VAL A 793 -22.47 13.48 -9.63
C VAL A 793 -21.01 13.48 -9.19
N ILE A 794 -20.64 14.34 -8.24
CA ILE A 794 -19.27 14.39 -7.72
C ILE A 794 -18.89 13.04 -7.13
N VAL A 795 -19.68 12.51 -6.21
CA VAL A 795 -19.40 11.24 -5.56
C VAL A 795 -19.37 10.09 -6.57
N GLY A 796 -20.33 10.06 -7.51
CA GLY A 796 -20.35 9.04 -8.57
C GLY A 796 -19.12 9.08 -9.48
N THR A 797 -18.63 10.27 -9.83
CA THR A 797 -17.40 10.40 -10.63
C THR A 797 -16.15 10.02 -9.84
N VAL A 798 -16.12 10.27 -8.53
CA VAL A 798 -15.01 9.84 -7.65
C VAL A 798 -14.99 8.32 -7.49
N VAL A 799 -16.13 7.67 -7.32
CA VAL A 799 -16.22 6.21 -7.25
C VAL A 799 -15.77 5.57 -8.58
N LEU A 800 -16.16 6.15 -9.71
CA LEU A 800 -15.70 5.68 -11.01
C LEU A 800 -14.19 5.89 -11.19
N SER A 801 -13.67 7.03 -10.76
CA SER A 801 -12.23 7.34 -10.76
C SER A 801 -11.45 6.35 -9.91
N LEU A 802 -11.97 6.01 -8.74
CA LEU A 802 -11.39 5.02 -7.86
C LEU A 802 -11.26 3.65 -8.55
N GLY A 803 -12.34 3.16 -9.15
CA GLY A 803 -12.31 1.90 -9.90
C GLY A 803 -11.31 1.92 -11.06
N ALA A 804 -11.30 3.01 -11.83
CA ALA A 804 -10.34 3.19 -12.91
C ALA A 804 -8.89 3.21 -12.41
N SER A 805 -8.64 3.87 -11.29
CA SER A 805 -7.30 4.02 -10.70
C SER A 805 -6.74 2.71 -10.16
N LEU A 806 -7.57 1.96 -9.42
CA LEU A 806 -7.18 0.62 -8.94
C LEU A 806 -6.89 -0.32 -10.11
N GLY A 807 -7.71 -0.31 -11.15
CA GLY A 807 -7.44 -1.12 -12.33
C GLY A 807 -6.20 -0.68 -13.10
N LEU A 808 -5.91 0.62 -13.18
CA LEU A 808 -4.63 1.11 -13.72
C LEU A 808 -3.44 0.64 -12.88
N ALA A 809 -3.58 0.62 -11.56
CA ALA A 809 -2.54 0.07 -10.67
C ALA A 809 -2.32 -1.42 -10.93
N VAL A 810 -3.39 -2.21 -11.10
CA VAL A 810 -3.31 -3.63 -11.50
C VAL A 810 -2.57 -3.77 -12.84
N LEU A 811 -2.90 -2.95 -13.84
CA LEU A 811 -2.22 -2.98 -15.13
C LEU A 811 -0.72 -2.69 -14.99
N VAL A 812 -0.36 -1.70 -14.20
CA VAL A 812 1.04 -1.31 -14.00
C VAL A 812 1.80 -2.36 -13.19
N TRP A 813 1.31 -2.72 -12.01
CA TRP A 813 2.05 -3.57 -11.10
C TRP A 813 2.01 -5.05 -11.50
N GLN A 814 0.83 -5.57 -11.85
CA GLN A 814 0.65 -6.98 -12.13
C GLN A 814 1.03 -7.35 -13.57
N TYR A 815 0.64 -6.52 -14.57
CA TYR A 815 0.87 -6.88 -15.97
C TYR A 815 2.16 -6.29 -16.56
N ILE A 816 2.64 -5.12 -16.05
CA ILE A 816 3.89 -4.53 -16.54
C ILE A 816 5.08 -4.99 -15.69
N PHE A 817 4.96 -4.89 -14.34
CA PHE A 817 6.06 -5.26 -13.44
C PHE A 817 6.03 -6.73 -13.01
N GLY A 818 4.91 -7.44 -13.19
CA GLY A 818 4.77 -8.84 -12.78
C GLY A 818 4.66 -9.05 -11.27
N ILE A 819 4.35 -7.99 -10.49
CA ILE A 819 4.23 -8.02 -9.03
C ILE A 819 2.76 -7.88 -8.66
N GLU A 820 2.21 -8.81 -7.90
CA GLU A 820 0.84 -8.76 -7.39
C GLU A 820 0.65 -7.57 -6.45
N LEU A 821 -0.57 -7.11 -6.26
CA LEU A 821 -0.85 -6.06 -5.29
C LEU A 821 -0.88 -6.63 -3.88
N TYR A 822 -0.16 -6.00 -2.97
CA TYR A 822 -0.22 -6.38 -1.56
C TYR A 822 -1.57 -5.99 -0.95
N TRP A 823 -2.13 -6.83 -0.08
CA TRP A 823 -3.50 -6.74 0.43
C TRP A 823 -3.90 -5.38 1.02
N ILE A 824 -2.94 -4.65 1.60
CA ILE A 824 -3.19 -3.33 2.20
C ILE A 824 -3.34 -2.21 1.16
N VAL A 825 -2.78 -2.40 -0.05
CA VAL A 825 -2.73 -1.36 -1.09
C VAL A 825 -4.12 -0.95 -1.57
N PRO A 826 -5.04 -1.88 -1.91
CA PRO A 826 -6.41 -1.51 -2.28
C PRO A 826 -7.13 -0.78 -1.16
N ALA A 827 -6.94 -1.21 0.10
CA ALA A 827 -7.57 -0.60 1.26
C ALA A 827 -7.19 0.88 1.40
N LEU A 828 -5.90 1.17 1.43
CA LEU A 828 -5.40 2.52 1.56
C LEU A 828 -5.72 3.39 0.34
N ALA A 829 -5.61 2.82 -0.87
CA ALA A 829 -5.95 3.53 -2.09
C ALA A 829 -7.43 3.93 -2.13
N ILE A 830 -8.35 3.05 -1.73
CA ILE A 830 -9.79 3.34 -1.66
C ILE A 830 -10.03 4.54 -0.76
N ILE A 831 -9.50 4.51 0.45
CA ILE A 831 -9.76 5.55 1.45
C ILE A 831 -9.18 6.89 1.00
N LEU A 832 -7.93 6.89 0.55
CA LEU A 832 -7.24 8.12 0.17
C LEU A 832 -7.78 8.73 -1.11
N LEU A 833 -8.08 7.92 -2.11
CA LEU A 833 -8.65 8.43 -3.36
C LEU A 833 -10.08 8.92 -3.18
N LEU A 834 -10.89 8.27 -2.33
CA LEU A 834 -12.21 8.80 -1.97
C LEU A 834 -12.09 10.13 -1.23
N ALA A 835 -11.15 10.23 -0.28
CA ALA A 835 -10.95 11.44 0.51
C ALA A 835 -10.51 12.64 -0.33
N VAL A 836 -9.51 12.44 -1.19
CA VAL A 836 -8.86 13.51 -1.96
C VAL A 836 -9.55 13.77 -3.30
N GLY A 837 -10.09 12.72 -3.96
CA GLY A 837 -10.73 12.85 -5.28
C GLY A 837 -11.96 13.75 -5.27
N ALA A 838 -12.66 13.86 -4.14
CA ALA A 838 -13.80 14.76 -3.99
C ALA A 838 -13.38 16.25 -3.99
N ASP A 839 -12.20 16.59 -3.50
CA ASP A 839 -11.75 17.95 -3.22
C ASP A 839 -11.58 18.79 -4.49
N TYR A 840 -10.93 18.25 -5.49
CA TYR A 840 -10.72 18.97 -6.74
C TYR A 840 -12.01 19.22 -7.52
N ASN A 841 -12.95 18.27 -7.42
CA ASN A 841 -14.28 18.42 -7.99
C ASN A 841 -15.09 19.49 -7.23
N LEU A 842 -14.94 19.53 -5.90
CA LEU A 842 -15.58 20.55 -5.05
C LEU A 842 -15.11 21.97 -5.44
N LEU A 843 -13.81 22.16 -5.61
CA LEU A 843 -13.21 23.42 -6.05
C LEU A 843 -13.83 23.91 -7.37
N LEU A 844 -13.94 23.02 -8.33
CA LEU A 844 -14.50 23.34 -9.65
C LEU A 844 -15.98 23.70 -9.55
N ILE A 845 -16.76 22.91 -8.82
CA ILE A 845 -18.21 23.13 -8.67
C ILE A 845 -18.51 24.38 -7.84
N SER A 846 -17.72 24.67 -6.81
CA SER A 846 -17.82 25.91 -6.05
C SER A 846 -17.62 27.11 -6.97
N ARG A 847 -16.65 27.01 -7.89
CA ARG A 847 -16.41 28.08 -8.87
C ARG A 847 -17.51 28.16 -9.92
N PHE A 848 -18.10 27.04 -10.37
CA PHE A 848 -19.28 27.06 -11.23
C PHE A 848 -20.42 27.82 -10.56
N LYS A 849 -20.63 27.61 -9.26
CA LYS A 849 -21.65 28.28 -8.47
C LYS A 849 -21.41 29.79 -8.37
N GLU A 850 -20.17 30.25 -8.22
CA GLU A 850 -19.84 31.69 -8.23
C GLU A 850 -20.13 32.34 -9.59
N GLU A 851 -19.81 31.65 -10.68
CA GLU A 851 -19.94 32.19 -12.04
C GLU A 851 -21.32 31.94 -12.70
N ILE A 852 -22.22 31.23 -12.00
CA ILE A 852 -23.52 30.81 -12.56
C ILE A 852 -24.42 31.97 -12.95
N ALA A 853 -24.29 33.13 -12.29
CA ALA A 853 -25.02 34.34 -12.58
C ALA A 853 -24.76 34.87 -14.01
N ALA A 854 -23.59 34.52 -14.60
CA ALA A 854 -23.27 34.88 -16.00
C ALA A 854 -23.93 33.97 -17.04
N GLY A 855 -24.68 32.94 -16.59
CA GLY A 855 -25.31 31.91 -17.42
C GLY A 855 -24.59 30.57 -17.25
N LEU A 856 -25.33 29.46 -17.33
CA LEU A 856 -24.84 28.11 -17.05
C LEU A 856 -23.58 27.76 -17.86
N ASN A 857 -23.65 27.88 -19.19
CA ASN A 857 -22.54 27.55 -20.09
C ASN A 857 -21.40 28.55 -19.99
N THR A 858 -21.69 29.84 -19.87
CA THR A 858 -20.67 30.89 -19.68
C THR A 858 -20.00 30.72 -18.32
N GLY A 859 -20.76 30.33 -17.28
CA GLY A 859 -20.24 30.05 -15.94
C GLY A 859 -19.22 28.91 -15.97
N ILE A 860 -19.51 27.79 -16.65
CA ILE A 860 -18.57 26.66 -16.81
C ILE A 860 -17.28 27.13 -17.50
N ILE A 861 -17.38 27.84 -18.62
CA ILE A 861 -16.21 28.34 -19.37
C ILE A 861 -15.35 29.29 -18.51
N ARG A 862 -15.98 30.20 -17.77
CA ARG A 862 -15.28 31.17 -16.91
C ARG A 862 -14.63 30.50 -15.71
N ALA A 863 -15.35 29.59 -15.06
CA ALA A 863 -14.82 28.83 -13.93
C ALA A 863 -13.61 27.98 -14.35
N MET A 864 -13.71 27.27 -15.47
CA MET A 864 -12.57 26.50 -16.00
C MET A 864 -11.39 27.41 -16.38
N ALA A 865 -11.66 28.56 -16.97
CA ALA A 865 -10.60 29.51 -17.29
C ALA A 865 -9.91 30.11 -16.05
N GLY A 866 -10.68 30.31 -14.96
CA GLY A 866 -10.15 30.86 -13.71
C GLY A 866 -9.39 29.86 -12.84
N THR A 867 -9.94 28.65 -12.68
CA THR A 867 -9.40 27.66 -11.74
C THR A 867 -8.58 26.55 -12.40
N GLY A 868 -8.79 26.30 -13.70
CA GLY A 868 -8.21 25.15 -14.40
C GLY A 868 -6.69 25.03 -14.21
N GLY A 869 -5.95 26.10 -14.34
CA GLY A 869 -4.48 26.09 -14.21
C GLY A 869 -3.99 25.81 -12.80
N VAL A 870 -4.57 26.47 -11.81
CA VAL A 870 -4.13 26.34 -10.40
C VAL A 870 -4.46 24.96 -9.86
N VAL A 871 -5.69 24.49 -10.10
CA VAL A 871 -6.11 23.19 -9.55
C VAL A 871 -5.44 22.02 -10.28
N THR A 872 -5.16 22.14 -11.59
CA THR A 872 -4.35 21.10 -12.26
C THR A 872 -2.92 21.07 -11.75
N ALA A 873 -2.35 22.26 -11.49
CA ALA A 873 -1.03 22.33 -10.90
C ALA A 873 -0.99 21.69 -9.51
N ALA A 874 -1.98 21.96 -8.67
CA ALA A 874 -2.13 21.37 -7.35
C ALA A 874 -2.26 19.83 -7.42
N GLY A 875 -3.17 19.32 -8.24
CA GLY A 875 -3.32 17.88 -8.41
C GLY A 875 -2.09 17.18 -8.99
N MET A 876 -1.34 17.84 -9.86
CA MET A 876 -0.06 17.30 -10.35
C MET A 876 1.00 17.29 -9.25
N VAL A 877 1.07 18.34 -8.41
CA VAL A 877 1.99 18.39 -7.26
C VAL A 877 1.66 17.28 -6.29
N PHE A 878 0.38 17.12 -5.96
CA PHE A 878 -0.07 16.05 -5.06
C PHE A 878 0.25 14.66 -5.63
N ALA A 879 -0.06 14.43 -6.91
CA ALA A 879 0.27 13.16 -7.57
C ALA A 879 1.78 12.91 -7.60
N GLY A 880 2.60 13.93 -7.84
CA GLY A 880 4.05 13.86 -7.77
C GLY A 880 4.56 13.55 -6.36
N THR A 881 3.93 14.12 -5.34
CA THR A 881 4.21 13.82 -3.93
C THR A 881 3.95 12.35 -3.63
N MET A 882 2.80 11.82 -4.07
CA MET A 882 2.48 10.40 -3.86
C MET A 882 3.38 9.48 -4.69
N ALA A 883 3.73 9.86 -5.91
CA ALA A 883 4.66 9.12 -6.75
C ALA A 883 6.07 9.02 -6.16
N SER A 884 6.46 9.92 -5.25
CA SER A 884 7.78 9.86 -4.59
C SER A 884 7.96 8.60 -3.73
N PHE A 885 6.88 7.95 -3.32
CA PHE A 885 6.95 6.66 -2.65
C PHE A 885 7.51 5.52 -3.53
N ALA A 886 7.48 5.69 -4.84
CA ALA A 886 8.15 4.74 -5.74
C ALA A 886 9.67 4.62 -5.49
N PHE A 887 10.25 5.56 -4.75
CA PHE A 887 11.66 5.57 -4.35
C PHE A 887 11.89 4.95 -2.96
N SER A 888 10.86 4.41 -2.33
CA SER A 888 10.98 3.66 -1.07
C SER A 888 11.56 2.27 -1.32
N ASP A 889 12.38 1.80 -0.41
CA ASP A 889 12.88 0.42 -0.41
C ASP A 889 11.76 -0.60 -0.13
N LEU A 890 10.64 -0.15 0.46
CA LEU A 890 9.44 -0.96 0.61
C LEU A 890 8.58 -0.90 -0.65
N ILE A 891 8.47 -2.00 -1.36
CA ILE A 891 7.62 -2.11 -2.57
C ILE A 891 6.16 -1.79 -2.25
N VAL A 892 5.66 -2.15 -1.07
CA VAL A 892 4.30 -1.83 -0.62
C VAL A 892 4.04 -0.33 -0.66
N LEU A 893 4.96 0.48 -0.13
CA LEU A 893 4.83 1.94 -0.15
C LEU A 893 4.87 2.48 -1.59
N GLY A 894 5.73 1.89 -2.43
CA GLY A 894 5.76 2.18 -3.87
C GLY A 894 4.43 1.88 -4.56
N GLN A 895 3.81 0.74 -4.24
CA GLN A 895 2.48 0.37 -4.74
C GLN A 895 1.40 1.35 -4.28
N ILE A 896 1.38 1.70 -2.99
CA ILE A 896 0.42 2.67 -2.43
C ILE A 896 0.57 4.02 -3.12
N GLY A 897 1.79 4.56 -3.13
CA GLY A 897 2.06 5.88 -3.66
C GLY A 897 1.77 6.01 -5.16
N THR A 898 2.18 5.04 -5.96
CA THR A 898 1.92 5.04 -7.40
C THR A 898 0.46 4.83 -7.74
N THR A 899 -0.26 3.98 -6.99
CA THR A 899 -1.71 3.78 -7.16
C THR A 899 -2.47 5.08 -6.91
N ILE A 900 -2.14 5.77 -5.81
CA ILE A 900 -2.76 7.05 -5.47
C ILE A 900 -2.37 8.12 -6.50
N ALA A 901 -1.12 8.17 -6.92
CA ALA A 901 -0.64 9.11 -7.93
C ALA A 901 -1.38 8.95 -9.26
N LEU A 902 -1.53 7.71 -9.75
CA LEU A 902 -2.30 7.39 -10.96
C LEU A 902 -3.76 7.82 -10.82
N GLY A 903 -4.35 7.56 -9.65
CA GLY A 903 -5.71 7.97 -9.35
C GLY A 903 -5.89 9.49 -9.35
N LEU A 904 -5.00 10.22 -8.71
CA LEU A 904 -5.03 11.68 -8.68
C LEU A 904 -4.79 12.30 -10.04
N LEU A 905 -3.90 11.72 -10.85
CA LEU A 905 -3.70 12.15 -12.23
C LEU A 905 -4.96 11.90 -13.07
N PHE A 906 -5.56 10.72 -12.92
CA PHE A 906 -6.79 10.37 -13.61
C PHE A 906 -7.93 11.32 -13.20
N ASP A 907 -8.11 11.57 -11.91
CA ASP A 907 -9.13 12.49 -11.40
C ASP A 907 -8.90 13.93 -11.90
N THR A 908 -7.65 14.41 -11.80
CA THR A 908 -7.33 15.79 -12.18
C THR A 908 -7.41 16.02 -13.69
N LEU A 909 -6.89 15.09 -14.49
CA LEU A 909 -6.77 15.27 -15.94
C LEU A 909 -8.04 14.83 -16.70
N ILE A 910 -8.74 13.80 -16.25
CA ILE A 910 -9.89 13.23 -16.95
C ILE A 910 -11.20 13.62 -16.27
N VAL A 911 -11.38 13.23 -15.00
CA VAL A 911 -12.66 13.40 -14.32
C VAL A 911 -13.00 14.88 -14.17
N ARG A 912 -12.15 15.61 -13.50
CA ARG A 912 -12.37 17.04 -13.24
C ARG A 912 -12.31 17.90 -14.50
N SER A 913 -11.34 17.64 -15.38
CA SER A 913 -11.11 18.49 -16.54
C SER A 913 -12.13 18.29 -17.66
N PHE A 914 -12.70 17.09 -17.79
CA PHE A 914 -13.60 16.75 -18.89
C PHE A 914 -14.92 16.13 -18.44
N MET A 915 -14.92 15.13 -17.57
CA MET A 915 -16.10 14.36 -17.20
C MET A 915 -17.11 15.20 -16.42
N THR A 916 -16.72 15.74 -15.28
CA THR A 916 -17.59 16.53 -14.39
C THR A 916 -18.16 17.77 -15.08
N PRO A 917 -17.38 18.59 -15.84
CA PRO A 917 -17.94 19.72 -16.57
C PRO A 917 -18.89 19.31 -17.71
N SER A 918 -18.63 18.18 -18.37
CA SER A 918 -19.52 17.66 -19.42
C SER A 918 -20.85 17.22 -18.85
N ILE A 919 -20.86 16.51 -17.71
CA ILE A 919 -22.10 16.13 -17.02
C ILE A 919 -22.86 17.38 -16.56
N ALA A 920 -22.16 18.38 -16.01
CA ALA A 920 -22.79 19.64 -15.58
C ALA A 920 -23.38 20.40 -16.75
N ALA A 921 -22.73 20.41 -17.93
CA ALA A 921 -23.22 21.03 -19.14
C ALA A 921 -24.46 20.30 -19.71
N MET A 922 -24.50 18.98 -19.65
CA MET A 922 -25.62 18.16 -20.11
C MET A 922 -26.86 18.28 -19.21
N LEU A 923 -26.65 18.21 -17.89
CA LEU A 923 -27.75 18.33 -16.93
C LEU A 923 -28.27 19.75 -16.79
N GLY A 924 -27.46 20.76 -17.10
CA GLY A 924 -27.86 22.16 -17.09
C GLY A 924 -28.43 22.60 -15.74
N ARG A 925 -29.72 22.99 -15.72
CA ARG A 925 -30.38 23.43 -14.46
C ARG A 925 -30.59 22.31 -13.47
N TRP A 926 -30.81 21.09 -13.90
CA TRP A 926 -31.01 19.91 -13.07
C TRP A 926 -29.79 19.62 -12.20
N PHE A 927 -28.59 19.93 -12.68
CA PHE A 927 -27.37 19.78 -11.93
C PHE A 927 -27.40 20.51 -10.57
N TRP A 928 -28.15 21.63 -10.50
CA TRP A 928 -28.24 22.45 -9.29
C TRP A 928 -29.46 22.16 -8.40
N TRP A 929 -30.29 21.18 -8.74
CA TRP A 929 -31.47 20.86 -7.95
C TRP A 929 -31.14 20.52 -6.49
N PRO A 930 -31.83 21.02 -5.44
CA PRO A 930 -33.05 21.84 -5.45
C PRO A 930 -32.81 23.37 -5.52
N LEU A 931 -31.63 23.87 -5.81
CA LEU A 931 -31.31 25.28 -5.94
C LEU A 931 -32.00 25.90 -7.17
N ASN A 932 -32.81 26.95 -6.95
CA ASN A 932 -33.38 27.75 -8.05
C ASN A 932 -32.30 28.69 -8.62
N VAL A 933 -31.69 28.28 -9.70
CA VAL A 933 -30.67 29.09 -10.38
C VAL A 933 -31.37 30.16 -11.27
N ARG A 934 -31.31 31.42 -10.82
CA ARG A 934 -31.72 32.56 -11.63
C ARG A 934 -30.55 33.00 -12.50
N THR A 935 -30.57 32.64 -13.76
CA THR A 935 -29.63 33.18 -14.74
C THR A 935 -30.17 34.48 -15.29
N ARG A 936 -29.35 35.52 -15.40
CA ARG A 936 -29.74 36.71 -16.14
C ARG A 936 -29.86 36.34 -17.62
N PRO A 937 -31.01 36.67 -18.31
CA PRO A 937 -31.10 36.42 -19.75
C PRO A 937 -30.03 37.22 -20.49
N ALA A 938 -29.44 36.62 -21.53
CA ALA A 938 -28.46 37.31 -22.37
C ALA A 938 -28.98 38.64 -22.96
N SER A 939 -30.26 38.70 -23.19
CA SER A 939 -30.96 39.93 -23.61
C SER A 939 -30.87 41.10 -22.63
N GLN A 940 -30.69 40.84 -21.31
CA GLN A 940 -30.47 41.89 -20.31
C GLN A 940 -29.04 42.44 -20.28
N MET A 941 -28.05 41.64 -20.71
CA MET A 941 -26.65 42.08 -20.88
C MET A 941 -26.47 42.89 -22.17
N LEU A 942 -27.33 42.70 -23.16
CA LEU A 942 -27.32 43.44 -24.43
C LEU A 942 -28.20 44.65 -24.44
N GLN A 943 -28.89 44.97 -23.35
CA GLN A 943 -29.58 46.26 -23.26
C GLN A 943 -28.48 47.34 -23.21
N PRO A 944 -28.49 48.29 -24.18
CA PRO A 944 -27.55 49.39 -24.12
C PRO A 944 -27.74 50.10 -22.78
N PHE A 945 -26.64 50.39 -22.10
CA PHE A 945 -26.64 51.19 -20.92
C PHE A 945 -27.28 52.55 -21.25
N GLY A 946 -28.45 52.73 -20.78
CA GLY A 946 -29.19 53.99 -20.96
C GLY A 946 -30.61 53.72 -21.43
N SER A 947 -31.53 54.16 -20.65
CA SER A 947 -32.88 54.27 -21.12
C SER A 947 -32.88 55.18 -22.38
N ARG A 948 -33.81 54.99 -23.31
CA ARG A 948 -34.00 55.88 -24.50
C ARG A 948 -33.89 57.34 -24.13
N ILE A 949 -34.17 57.73 -22.92
CA ILE A 949 -34.06 59.06 -22.34
C ILE A 949 -32.58 59.53 -22.26
N SER A 950 -31.59 58.64 -21.98
CA SER A 950 -30.18 59.02 -21.91
C SER A 950 -29.58 59.25 -23.32
N VAL A 951 -30.04 58.50 -24.31
CA VAL A 951 -29.59 58.69 -25.70
C VAL A 951 -30.14 59.98 -26.26
N ARG A 952 -31.37 60.34 -25.88
CA ARG A 952 -31.96 61.61 -26.25
C ARG A 952 -31.25 62.80 -25.62
N LYS A 953 -30.68 62.67 -24.42
CA LYS A 953 -29.83 63.69 -23.79
C LYS A 953 -28.45 63.84 -24.42
N LEU A 954 -27.94 62.78 -25.02
CA LEU A 954 -26.64 62.77 -25.73
C LEU A 954 -26.75 63.36 -27.14
N LEU A 955 -27.93 63.35 -27.74
CA LEU A 955 -28.16 63.89 -29.08
C LEU A 955 -28.49 65.39 -29.10
N GLY A 956 -28.48 66.07 -27.95
CA GLY A 956 -28.77 67.53 -27.84
C GLY A 956 -30.28 67.90 -27.88
N PRO A 957 -30.63 69.09 -27.46
CA PRO A 957 -32.02 69.53 -27.47
C PRO A 957 -32.49 69.77 -28.94
N GLU A 958 -33.63 69.14 -29.31
CA GLU A 958 -34.33 69.45 -30.51
C GLU A 958 -34.55 70.95 -30.57
N THR A 959 -34.09 71.61 -31.65
CA THR A 959 -34.45 72.97 -31.96
C THR A 959 -35.97 73.07 -32.08
N LYS A 960 -36.55 73.84 -31.15
CA LYS A 960 -37.95 74.19 -31.25
C LYS A 960 -38.12 75.03 -32.54
N ASP A 961 -38.78 74.48 -33.53
CA ASP A 961 -39.35 75.24 -34.62
C ASP A 961 -40.44 76.15 -34.01
N THR A 962 -40.08 77.39 -33.89
CA THR A 962 -41.08 78.48 -33.76
C THR A 962 -41.66 78.79 -35.12
N SER A 963 -42.78 78.24 -35.42
CA SER A 963 -43.64 78.81 -36.46
C SER A 963 -44.89 79.37 -35.79
N SER A 964 -44.88 80.62 -35.84
CA SER A 964 -45.89 81.54 -35.36
C SER A 964 -47.25 81.39 -36.04
N SER A 965 -48.25 81.60 -35.26
CA SER A 965 -49.51 82.09 -35.49
C SER A 965 -49.79 83.12 -36.65
N VAL A 966 -50.69 82.88 -37.43
CA VAL A 966 -51.81 83.75 -37.54
C VAL A 966 -53.06 82.92 -37.73
#